data_d0803bfce44e48df3d6f370ff52b8a4f
#
_entry.id   d0803bfce44e48df3d6f370ff52b8a4f
#
_cell.length_a   1.000
_cell.length_b   1.000
_cell.length_c   1.000
_cell.angle_alpha   90.00
_cell.angle_beta   90.00
_cell.angle_gamma   90.00
#
_symmetry.space_group_name_H-M   'P 1'
#
loop_
_entity.id
_entity.type
_entity.pdbx_description
1 polymer ?
#
loop_
_entity_poly.entity_id
_entity_poly.type
_entity_poly.pdbx_seq_one_letter_code
_entity_poly.pdbx_strand_id
1 'polypeptide(L)'
;MRAYEDLRSRLTAVAILGMMLVPAFAAAVPTVSSPAPNTTYAEEIGEWWEDTSMDRDGDHIHDAIWIAAQNNHYEYLDDDGRISVIVDFDHTPTEADQAMLEWEVGFQTQFRYWLIDSIAGTVELSRIHNLLELPGVVFIELDGILEIKMEDVVPAHGVDLVWQDTGYTGAGVTMAIIDTGIDGNHSGLDDLDDDNSTNDTKVIAFYDAINNPGATNGSEIFPYDDNGHGTHCAGITAGTGAPTFQHVGVAPHANLVGVKVLSGSGSGSFAQVMAGMEWTVEKRHEFNIRAASMSLGGPGPIEWTSAEEESVNRMANEMMRAGVALFIAAGNSAGSATIGTPGSAEDVITVGALDKDTAIAVYSSQGPTEEGRIKPNLAFVGSSVNAPDANTGDGYVALSGTSMATPGAAGVGVLMFQANPDLSPFDVRNIMQETSTYRQCHYMLANEPCAEDLIPKNRQNNVYGHGHVNAQPAVEEAANYHYELSLALNVTLASEYGLDNRVYINQGDSVSFNLEGGVQRVQWRTWDMRDNWMDLADFSVGDETFEVTHGLLVDRLRFLPNNTVEGDQVILVRVIAGDEASTNLAVGIHIMGEDKIVQSDSGSSIMGVIVGILALLVLVLLVTLVFAGMQLRERGFFDSDEVMEDDADSIPLNGVLVSGEDEDAPDGD
;
A
#
# COMPACT_ATOMS: atom_id res chain seq x y z
N MET A 1 37.09 -31.65 44.60
CA MET A 1 37.58 -30.29 44.29
C MET A 1 38.26 -30.20 42.95
N ARG A 2 39.23 -31.05 42.58
CA ARG A 2 39.90 -31.00 41.25
C ARG A 2 38.95 -31.21 40.05
N ALA A 3 37.96 -32.06 40.13
CA ALA A 3 36.98 -32.31 39.07
C ALA A 3 36.02 -31.11 38.83
N TYR A 4 35.76 -30.31 39.88
CA TYR A 4 34.92 -29.12 39.79
C TYR A 4 35.62 -27.92 39.17
N GLU A 5 36.93 -27.79 39.39
CA GLU A 5 37.73 -26.73 38.78
C GLU A 5 37.96 -26.99 37.28
N ASP A 6 38.15 -28.27 36.88
CA ASP A 6 38.25 -28.65 35.47
C ASP A 6 36.95 -28.44 34.67
N LEU A 7 35.80 -28.71 35.30
CA LEU A 7 34.46 -28.43 34.69
C LEU A 7 34.21 -26.93 34.53
N ARG A 8 34.64 -26.13 35.52
CA ARG A 8 34.51 -24.67 35.47
C ARG A 8 35.35 -24.03 34.37
N SER A 9 36.59 -24.52 34.18
CA SER A 9 37.47 -24.03 33.12
C SER A 9 36.98 -24.38 31.72
N ARG A 10 36.36 -25.55 31.55
CA ARG A 10 35.76 -25.98 30.26
C ARG A 10 34.47 -25.26 29.95
N LEU A 11 33.62 -24.95 30.94
CA LEU A 11 32.42 -24.14 30.77
C LEU A 11 32.75 -22.68 30.42
N THR A 12 33.84 -22.13 31.01
CA THR A 12 34.34 -20.79 30.66
C THR A 12 34.88 -20.76 29.24
N ALA A 13 35.55 -21.79 28.79
CA ALA A 13 36.07 -21.91 27.42
C ALA A 13 34.95 -22.03 26.39
N VAL A 14 33.86 -22.75 26.69
CA VAL A 14 32.69 -22.85 25.81
C VAL A 14 31.93 -21.52 25.75
N ALA A 15 31.81 -20.78 26.87
CA ALA A 15 31.20 -19.46 26.88
C ALA A 15 32.01 -18.42 26.08
N ILE A 16 33.34 -18.47 26.16
CA ILE A 16 34.24 -17.58 25.39
C ILE A 16 34.20 -17.95 23.91
N LEU A 17 34.11 -19.24 23.56
CA LEU A 17 33.98 -19.69 22.17
C LEU A 17 32.59 -19.29 21.58
N GLY A 18 31.52 -19.33 22.39
CA GLY A 18 30.18 -18.84 22.00
C GLY A 18 30.17 -17.33 21.75
N MET A 19 30.90 -16.54 22.56
CA MET A 19 31.03 -15.10 22.37
C MET A 19 31.93 -14.71 21.19
N MET A 20 32.86 -15.54 20.77
CA MET A 20 33.70 -15.27 19.59
C MET A 20 33.08 -15.68 18.26
N LEU A 21 32.02 -16.48 18.26
CA LEU A 21 31.29 -16.88 17.05
C LEU A 21 30.17 -15.93 16.63
N VAL A 22 29.70 -15.05 17.53
CA VAL A 22 28.62 -14.10 17.22
C VAL A 22 29.03 -12.98 16.24
N PRO A 23 30.30 -12.47 16.19
CA PRO A 23 30.66 -11.46 15.20
C PRO A 23 30.90 -11.98 13.78
N ALA A 24 31.02 -13.30 13.60
CA ALA A 24 31.40 -13.87 12.28
C ALA A 24 30.20 -14.10 11.35
N PHE A 25 28.95 -14.03 11.87
CA PHE A 25 27.73 -14.18 11.06
C PHE A 25 27.12 -12.84 10.58
N ALA A 26 27.65 -11.69 11.01
CA ALA A 26 27.18 -10.38 10.59
C ALA A 26 27.90 -9.80 9.36
N ALA A 27 28.75 -10.56 8.69
CA ALA A 27 29.57 -10.06 7.58
C ALA A 27 29.54 -11.00 6.37
N ALA A 28 28.35 -11.35 5.88
CA ALA A 28 28.19 -11.92 4.54
C ALA A 28 26.74 -11.76 4.07
N VAL A 29 26.32 -10.53 3.84
CA VAL A 29 25.27 -10.25 2.87
C VAL A 29 26.04 -9.91 1.58
N PRO A 30 25.96 -10.71 0.52
CA PRO A 30 26.57 -10.32 -0.74
C PRO A 30 25.77 -9.12 -1.27
N THR A 31 26.41 -7.96 -1.32
CA THR A 31 25.95 -6.86 -2.15
C THR A 31 26.04 -7.33 -3.59
N VAL A 32 24.91 -7.66 -4.18
CA VAL A 32 24.78 -7.80 -5.62
C VAL A 32 24.88 -6.37 -6.17
N SER A 33 26.04 -6.01 -6.63
CA SER A 33 26.21 -4.83 -7.47
C SER A 33 25.60 -5.17 -8.82
N SER A 34 24.46 -4.57 -9.14
CA SER A 34 23.97 -4.54 -10.51
C SER A 34 25.03 -3.91 -11.40
N PRO A 35 25.41 -4.52 -12.51
CA PRO A 35 26.23 -3.85 -13.49
C PRO A 35 25.42 -2.72 -14.12
N ALA A 36 25.99 -1.52 -14.13
CA ALA A 36 25.42 -0.40 -14.88
C ALA A 36 25.30 -0.79 -16.37
N PRO A 37 24.20 -0.42 -17.04
CA PRO A 37 24.04 -0.71 -18.45
C PRO A 37 25.07 0.09 -19.26
N ASN A 38 25.97 -0.62 -19.93
CA ASN A 38 26.82 -0.05 -20.96
C ASN A 38 26.01 -0.03 -22.26
N THR A 39 25.29 1.05 -22.50
CA THR A 39 24.67 1.27 -23.81
C THR A 39 25.65 1.95 -24.76
N THR A 40 26.25 1.19 -25.62
CA THR A 40 26.78 1.69 -26.89
C THR A 40 25.90 1.13 -27.99
N TYR A 41 24.98 1.96 -28.48
CA TYR A 41 24.22 1.65 -29.68
C TYR A 41 25.19 1.66 -30.89
N ALA A 42 25.31 0.53 -31.57
CA ALA A 42 25.85 0.45 -32.90
C ALA A 42 24.66 0.42 -33.86
N GLU A 43 24.53 1.49 -34.66
CA GLU A 43 23.61 1.51 -35.81
C GLU A 43 24.17 0.61 -36.94
N GLU A 44 23.73 -0.64 -36.97
CA GLU A 44 23.55 -1.38 -38.22
C GLU A 44 22.23 -2.14 -38.05
N ILE A 45 21.28 -1.88 -38.93
CA ILE A 45 20.01 -2.62 -39.01
C ILE A 45 20.39 -4.03 -39.46
N GLY A 46 20.61 -4.90 -38.46
CA GLY A 46 20.71 -6.34 -38.61
C GLY A 46 19.34 -6.96 -38.94
N GLU A 47 19.33 -8.25 -39.15
CA GLU A 47 18.07 -9.00 -39.21
C GLU A 47 17.32 -8.78 -37.87
N TRP A 48 15.99 -8.85 -37.87
CA TRP A 48 15.19 -8.46 -36.69
C TRP A 48 15.53 -9.25 -35.39
N TRP A 49 16.05 -10.46 -35.53
CA TRP A 49 16.49 -11.29 -34.39
C TRP A 49 17.86 -10.87 -33.82
N GLU A 50 18.53 -9.89 -34.40
CA GLU A 50 19.73 -9.26 -33.83
C GLU A 50 19.37 -8.05 -32.94
N ASP A 51 18.07 -7.77 -32.74
CA ASP A 51 17.59 -6.71 -31.82
C ASP A 51 17.84 -7.14 -30.36
N THR A 52 18.75 -6.47 -29.70
CA THR A 52 19.16 -6.74 -28.33
C THR A 52 18.13 -6.30 -27.28
N SER A 53 16.99 -5.75 -27.67
CA SER A 53 15.94 -5.34 -26.72
C SER A 53 15.25 -6.51 -26.04
N MET A 54 15.12 -7.65 -26.73
CA MET A 54 14.53 -8.88 -26.22
C MET A 54 15.58 -9.88 -25.69
N ASP A 55 16.82 -9.73 -26.11
CA ASP A 55 17.96 -10.60 -25.80
C ASP A 55 19.18 -9.71 -25.44
N ARG A 56 19.37 -9.46 -24.16
CA ARG A 56 20.41 -8.55 -23.65
C ARG A 56 21.78 -9.21 -23.51
N ASP A 57 21.79 -10.53 -23.39
CA ASP A 57 23.03 -11.30 -23.23
C ASP A 57 23.54 -11.90 -24.54
N GLY A 58 22.75 -11.80 -25.61
CA GLY A 58 23.12 -12.20 -26.97
C GLY A 58 23.14 -13.71 -27.17
N ASP A 59 22.33 -14.45 -26.43
CA ASP A 59 22.24 -15.91 -26.51
C ASP A 59 21.16 -16.39 -27.49
N HIS A 60 20.43 -15.47 -28.14
CA HIS A 60 19.32 -15.71 -29.06
C HIS A 60 18.09 -16.35 -28.40
N ILE A 61 17.95 -16.18 -27.07
CA ILE A 61 16.78 -16.58 -26.29
C ILE A 61 16.24 -15.35 -25.60
N HIS A 62 14.95 -15.08 -25.75
CA HIS A 62 14.28 -13.97 -25.10
C HIS A 62 14.48 -13.99 -23.58
N ASP A 63 15.04 -12.93 -23.00
CA ASP A 63 15.31 -12.78 -21.55
C ASP A 63 14.08 -13.07 -20.66
N ALA A 64 12.88 -12.76 -21.17
CA ALA A 64 11.63 -12.97 -20.44
C ALA A 64 11.38 -14.45 -20.11
N ILE A 65 11.93 -15.39 -20.87
CA ILE A 65 11.87 -16.83 -20.58
C ILE A 65 12.52 -17.15 -19.23
N TRP A 66 13.67 -16.56 -18.99
CA TRP A 66 14.40 -16.78 -17.73
C TRP A 66 13.75 -16.08 -16.54
N ILE A 67 13.13 -14.92 -16.76
CA ILE A 67 12.36 -14.19 -15.76
C ILE A 67 11.12 -14.99 -15.37
N ALA A 68 10.38 -15.51 -16.35
CA ALA A 68 9.21 -16.37 -16.12
C ALA A 68 9.59 -17.63 -15.35
N ALA A 69 10.70 -18.26 -15.69
CA ALA A 69 11.19 -19.47 -15.02
C ALA A 69 11.66 -19.22 -13.58
N GLN A 70 12.30 -18.08 -13.29
CA GLN A 70 12.79 -17.73 -11.95
C GLN A 70 11.69 -17.37 -10.97
N ASN A 71 10.62 -16.78 -11.45
CA ASN A 71 9.51 -16.29 -10.63
C ASN A 71 8.41 -17.35 -10.41
N ASN A 72 8.62 -18.59 -10.87
CA ASN A 72 7.60 -19.66 -10.82
C ASN A 72 6.24 -19.24 -11.40
N HIS A 73 6.26 -18.45 -12.48
CA HIS A 73 5.03 -18.08 -13.16
C HIS A 73 4.41 -19.33 -13.80
N TYR A 74 3.49 -19.97 -13.07
CA TYR A 74 2.73 -21.15 -13.48
C TYR A 74 1.94 -20.94 -14.78
N GLU A 75 1.75 -19.70 -15.19
CA GLU A 75 1.10 -19.35 -16.45
C GLU A 75 1.93 -19.74 -17.67
N TYR A 76 3.25 -19.73 -17.54
CA TYR A 76 4.19 -20.06 -18.62
C TYR A 76 4.82 -21.43 -18.50
N LEU A 77 4.81 -22.02 -17.30
CA LEU A 77 5.35 -23.34 -17.01
C LEU A 77 4.21 -24.30 -16.69
N ASP A 78 4.11 -25.39 -17.43
CA ASP A 78 3.16 -26.45 -17.10
C ASP A 78 3.67 -27.33 -15.94
N ASP A 79 2.80 -28.20 -15.42
CA ASP A 79 3.10 -29.13 -14.31
C ASP A 79 4.28 -30.07 -14.62
N ASP A 80 4.65 -30.24 -15.89
CA ASP A 80 5.79 -31.06 -16.34
C ASP A 80 7.09 -30.23 -16.49
N GLY A 81 7.06 -28.93 -16.16
CA GLY A 81 8.20 -28.02 -16.27
C GLY A 81 8.52 -27.63 -17.71
N ARG A 82 7.53 -27.62 -18.57
CA ARG A 82 7.63 -27.19 -19.95
C ARG A 82 7.21 -25.72 -20.04
N ILE A 83 7.90 -24.97 -20.90
CA ILE A 83 7.61 -23.57 -21.16
C ILE A 83 7.07 -23.39 -22.60
N SER A 84 6.08 -22.51 -22.74
CA SER A 84 5.54 -22.13 -24.06
C SER A 84 6.48 -21.15 -24.74
N VAL A 85 6.86 -21.45 -25.98
CA VAL A 85 7.79 -20.65 -26.77
C VAL A 85 7.40 -20.58 -28.23
N ILE A 86 7.84 -19.54 -28.92
CA ILE A 86 7.81 -19.40 -30.37
C ILE A 86 9.25 -19.54 -30.87
N VAL A 87 9.46 -20.48 -31.77
CA VAL A 87 10.77 -20.79 -32.37
C VAL A 87 10.79 -20.19 -33.76
N ASP A 88 11.71 -19.24 -34.00
CA ASP A 88 11.85 -18.53 -35.25
C ASP A 88 12.93 -19.16 -36.12
N PHE A 89 12.68 -19.16 -37.43
CA PHE A 89 13.53 -19.78 -38.45
C PHE A 89 14.03 -18.73 -39.45
N ASP A 90 15.18 -19.00 -40.04
CA ASP A 90 15.74 -18.21 -41.18
C ASP A 90 15.00 -18.49 -42.52
N HIS A 91 13.97 -19.34 -42.50
CA HIS A 91 13.15 -19.74 -43.66
C HIS A 91 11.77 -20.17 -43.18
N THR A 92 10.80 -20.16 -44.08
CA THR A 92 9.43 -20.64 -43.77
C THR A 92 9.44 -22.11 -43.38
N PRO A 93 9.06 -22.44 -42.10
CA PRO A 93 9.20 -23.78 -41.57
C PRO A 93 8.27 -24.79 -42.25
N THR A 94 8.82 -25.96 -42.53
CA THR A 94 8.16 -27.06 -43.20
C THR A 94 7.74 -28.17 -42.17
N GLU A 95 7.07 -29.23 -42.63
CA GLU A 95 6.80 -30.42 -41.82
C GLU A 95 8.09 -31.11 -41.38
N ALA A 96 9.19 -30.97 -42.12
CA ALA A 96 10.46 -31.53 -41.74
C ALA A 96 11.09 -30.82 -40.55
N ASP A 97 10.97 -29.49 -40.51
CA ASP A 97 11.47 -28.65 -39.40
C ASP A 97 10.66 -28.89 -38.13
N GLN A 98 9.34 -29.00 -38.26
CA GLN A 98 8.48 -29.42 -37.14
C GLN A 98 8.89 -30.80 -36.60
N ALA A 99 9.05 -31.78 -37.46
CA ALA A 99 9.43 -33.12 -37.07
C ALA A 99 10.84 -33.14 -36.41
N MET A 100 11.74 -32.29 -36.86
CA MET A 100 13.07 -32.11 -36.27
C MET A 100 12.99 -31.57 -34.83
N LEU A 101 12.18 -30.52 -34.59
CA LEU A 101 11.93 -29.98 -33.24
C LEU A 101 11.36 -31.08 -32.31
N GLU A 102 10.37 -31.81 -32.78
CA GLU A 102 9.69 -32.84 -32.00
C GLU A 102 10.60 -34.02 -31.66
N TRP A 103 11.41 -34.49 -32.62
CA TRP A 103 12.25 -35.67 -32.45
C TRP A 103 13.55 -35.43 -31.69
N GLU A 104 14.25 -34.30 -31.97
CA GLU A 104 15.57 -34.05 -31.41
C GLU A 104 15.48 -33.40 -30.02
N VAL A 105 14.49 -32.52 -29.82
CA VAL A 105 14.39 -31.74 -28.56
C VAL A 105 13.18 -32.12 -27.72
N GLY A 106 12.23 -32.87 -28.29
CA GLY A 106 11.00 -33.22 -27.62
C GLY A 106 10.01 -32.05 -27.54
N PHE A 107 10.10 -31.16 -28.51
CA PHE A 107 9.16 -30.05 -28.65
C PHE A 107 7.74 -30.58 -28.87
N GLN A 108 6.74 -29.94 -28.30
CA GLN A 108 5.34 -30.23 -28.55
C GLN A 108 4.74 -29.11 -29.37
N THR A 109 4.66 -29.29 -30.69
CA THR A 109 4.15 -28.31 -31.61
C THR A 109 2.66 -28.05 -31.36
N GLN A 110 2.29 -26.76 -31.28
CA GLN A 110 0.93 -26.29 -31.19
C GLN A 110 0.47 -25.65 -32.51
N PHE A 111 1.28 -24.75 -33.05
CA PHE A 111 1.02 -24.07 -34.31
C PHE A 111 2.28 -23.96 -35.17
N ARG A 112 2.12 -24.09 -36.47
CA ARG A 112 3.14 -23.76 -37.49
C ARG A 112 2.63 -22.65 -38.39
N TYR A 113 3.31 -21.54 -38.39
CA TYR A 113 2.90 -20.36 -39.14
C TYR A 113 3.54 -20.37 -40.51
N TRP A 114 2.86 -19.73 -41.49
CA TRP A 114 3.36 -19.55 -42.84
C TRP A 114 3.49 -18.07 -43.22
N LEU A 115 2.86 -17.21 -42.43
CA LEU A 115 2.91 -15.75 -42.63
C LEU A 115 4.14 -15.14 -41.96
N ILE A 116 4.61 -15.76 -40.88
CA ILE A 116 5.87 -15.53 -40.23
C ILE A 116 6.64 -16.84 -40.17
N ASP A 117 7.94 -16.79 -40.14
CA ASP A 117 8.80 -17.98 -40.24
C ASP A 117 9.00 -18.65 -38.87
N SER A 118 7.90 -19.12 -38.25
CA SER A 118 7.92 -19.55 -36.82
C SER A 118 7.06 -20.78 -36.57
N ILE A 119 7.41 -21.50 -35.48
CA ILE A 119 6.64 -22.62 -34.92
C ILE A 119 6.44 -22.36 -33.42
N ALA A 120 5.17 -22.32 -32.95
CA ALA A 120 4.82 -22.21 -31.54
C ALA A 120 4.54 -23.57 -30.92
N GLY A 121 4.90 -23.72 -29.65
CA GLY A 121 4.67 -24.93 -28.88
C GLY A 121 5.39 -24.91 -27.52
N THR A 122 5.50 -26.07 -26.88
CA THR A 122 6.15 -26.18 -25.57
C THR A 122 7.42 -27.02 -25.62
N VAL A 123 8.39 -26.67 -24.78
CA VAL A 123 9.64 -27.40 -24.59
C VAL A 123 9.98 -27.51 -23.11
N GLU A 124 10.62 -28.59 -22.68
CA GLU A 124 11.22 -28.64 -21.35
C GLU A 124 12.25 -27.51 -21.19
N LEU A 125 12.11 -26.68 -20.15
CA LEU A 125 13.03 -25.54 -19.90
C LEU A 125 14.51 -25.94 -19.93
N SER A 126 14.82 -27.14 -19.46
CA SER A 126 16.16 -27.70 -19.48
C SER A 126 16.75 -27.96 -20.89
N ARG A 127 15.91 -27.94 -21.90
CA ARG A 127 16.27 -28.23 -23.30
C ARG A 127 16.18 -27.02 -24.22
N ILE A 128 15.87 -25.87 -23.69
CA ILE A 128 15.61 -24.67 -24.51
C ILE A 128 16.82 -24.30 -25.39
N HIS A 129 18.05 -24.35 -24.85
CA HIS A 129 19.25 -24.09 -25.64
C HIS A 129 19.49 -25.10 -26.77
N ASN A 130 18.96 -26.31 -26.68
CA ASN A 130 19.11 -27.31 -27.74
C ASN A 130 18.30 -26.95 -28.98
N LEU A 131 17.31 -26.07 -28.86
CA LEU A 131 16.56 -25.56 -30.01
C LEU A 131 17.44 -24.77 -30.96
N LEU A 132 18.35 -23.94 -30.42
CA LEU A 132 19.29 -23.13 -31.22
C LEU A 132 20.39 -23.97 -31.90
N GLU A 133 20.58 -25.24 -31.48
CA GLU A 133 21.52 -26.15 -32.14
C GLU A 133 20.92 -26.75 -33.43
N LEU A 134 19.61 -26.55 -33.67
CA LEU A 134 18.93 -27.12 -34.84
C LEU A 134 19.10 -26.21 -36.05
N PRO A 135 19.27 -26.80 -37.23
CA PRO A 135 19.44 -26.04 -38.48
C PRO A 135 18.24 -25.11 -38.75
N GLY A 136 18.53 -23.86 -39.06
CA GLY A 136 17.54 -22.86 -39.43
C GLY A 136 16.86 -22.16 -38.28
N VAL A 137 17.02 -22.58 -37.04
CA VAL A 137 16.52 -21.86 -35.83
C VAL A 137 17.42 -20.65 -35.57
N VAL A 138 16.83 -19.46 -35.48
CA VAL A 138 17.55 -18.20 -35.32
C VAL A 138 17.25 -17.50 -34.01
N PHE A 139 16.03 -17.67 -33.47
CA PHE A 139 15.63 -17.04 -32.21
C PHE A 139 14.56 -17.86 -31.47
N ILE A 140 14.44 -17.66 -30.17
CA ILE A 140 13.42 -18.30 -29.34
C ILE A 140 12.73 -17.22 -28.51
N GLU A 141 11.45 -16.96 -28.79
CA GLU A 141 10.61 -16.03 -28.03
C GLU A 141 9.82 -16.75 -26.94
N LEU A 142 9.51 -16.04 -25.85
CA LEU A 142 8.46 -16.46 -24.93
C LEU A 142 7.11 -16.33 -25.67
N ASP A 143 6.32 -17.40 -25.70
CA ASP A 143 4.91 -17.34 -26.12
C ASP A 143 4.11 -16.61 -25.05
N GLY A 144 4.03 -15.29 -25.20
CA GLY A 144 3.43 -14.38 -24.25
C GLY A 144 1.92 -14.59 -24.14
N ILE A 145 1.40 -14.65 -22.93
CA ILE A 145 -0.04 -14.77 -22.70
C ILE A 145 -0.68 -13.40 -22.92
N LEU A 146 -1.57 -13.31 -23.90
CA LEU A 146 -2.43 -12.16 -24.11
C LEU A 146 -3.69 -12.35 -23.27
N GLU A 147 -3.75 -11.72 -22.12
CA GLU A 147 -4.92 -11.71 -21.25
C GLU A 147 -5.81 -10.49 -21.53
N ILE A 148 -7.13 -10.69 -21.41
CA ILE A 148 -8.09 -9.59 -21.30
C ILE A 148 -7.95 -9.03 -19.88
N LYS A 149 -6.99 -8.14 -19.64
CA LYS A 149 -6.80 -7.46 -18.33
C LYS A 149 -7.93 -6.45 -18.09
N MET A 150 -7.97 -5.77 -16.93
CA MET A 150 -8.74 -4.51 -16.74
C MET A 150 -8.38 -3.57 -17.88
N GLU A 151 -8.93 -3.95 -19.01
CA GLU A 151 -8.35 -3.87 -20.33
C GLU A 151 -8.01 -2.47 -20.79
N ASP A 152 -8.66 -1.50 -20.14
CA ASP A 152 -8.60 -0.13 -20.61
C ASP A 152 -8.17 0.86 -19.51
N VAL A 153 -8.26 0.49 -18.24
CA VAL A 153 -7.99 1.41 -17.10
C VAL A 153 -6.51 1.44 -16.77
N VAL A 154 -5.90 0.27 -16.55
CA VAL A 154 -4.49 0.14 -16.15
C VAL A 154 -3.56 0.66 -17.26
N PRO A 155 -3.66 0.20 -18.52
CA PRO A 155 -2.82 0.71 -19.59
C PRO A 155 -3.13 2.15 -20.00
N ALA A 156 -4.42 2.59 -19.94
CA ALA A 156 -4.79 3.96 -20.30
C ALA A 156 -4.10 5.02 -19.43
N HIS A 157 -3.68 4.64 -18.24
CA HIS A 157 -2.99 5.51 -17.29
C HIS A 157 -1.52 5.15 -17.05
N GLY A 158 -0.95 4.18 -17.79
CA GLY A 158 0.46 3.76 -17.67
C GLY A 158 0.77 3.10 -16.32
N VAL A 159 -0.21 2.47 -15.66
CA VAL A 159 -0.01 1.76 -14.39
C VAL A 159 0.78 0.48 -14.61
N ASP A 160 0.51 -0.23 -15.71
CA ASP A 160 1.26 -1.41 -16.15
C ASP A 160 2.76 -1.11 -16.32
N LEU A 161 3.10 0.06 -16.84
CA LEU A 161 4.49 0.51 -16.97
C LEU A 161 5.13 0.73 -15.59
N VAL A 162 4.39 1.27 -14.62
CA VAL A 162 4.89 1.39 -13.23
C VAL A 162 5.24 0.01 -12.68
N TRP A 163 4.35 -0.96 -12.81
CA TRP A 163 4.61 -2.32 -12.31
C TRP A 163 5.82 -2.96 -12.97
N GLN A 164 5.95 -2.82 -14.30
CA GLN A 164 7.05 -3.39 -15.07
C GLN A 164 8.39 -2.72 -14.77
N ASP A 165 8.43 -1.39 -14.75
CA ASP A 165 9.68 -0.64 -14.67
C ASP A 165 10.22 -0.54 -13.24
N THR A 166 9.33 -0.48 -12.23
CA THR A 166 9.72 -0.21 -10.85
C THR A 166 9.40 -1.33 -9.87
N GLY A 167 8.46 -2.22 -10.21
CA GLY A 167 7.92 -3.22 -9.30
C GLY A 167 7.04 -2.64 -8.18
N TYR A 168 6.63 -1.38 -8.27
CA TYR A 168 5.74 -0.77 -7.28
C TYR A 168 4.30 -1.21 -7.53
N THR A 169 3.71 -1.84 -6.54
CA THR A 169 2.36 -2.45 -6.57
C THR A 169 1.49 -2.05 -5.38
N GLY A 170 1.95 -1.08 -4.58
CA GLY A 170 1.27 -0.58 -3.38
C GLY A 170 1.70 -1.25 -2.08
N ALA A 171 2.66 -2.18 -2.11
CA ALA A 171 3.10 -2.92 -0.93
C ALA A 171 3.55 -2.01 0.22
N GLY A 172 3.07 -2.32 1.43
CA GLY A 172 3.38 -1.57 2.64
C GLY A 172 2.60 -0.26 2.82
N VAL A 173 1.70 0.09 1.90
CA VAL A 173 0.83 1.27 2.01
C VAL A 173 -0.61 0.82 2.23
N THR A 174 -1.34 1.52 3.06
CA THR A 174 -2.77 1.26 3.31
C THR A 174 -3.65 2.33 2.71
N MET A 175 -4.73 1.88 2.06
CA MET A 175 -5.78 2.70 1.49
C MET A 175 -7.07 2.57 2.28
N ALA A 176 -7.69 3.68 2.67
CA ALA A 176 -9.02 3.69 3.24
C ALA A 176 -10.09 3.85 2.16
N ILE A 177 -11.11 3.01 2.17
CA ILE A 177 -12.30 3.11 1.31
C ILE A 177 -13.46 3.59 2.20
N ILE A 178 -13.80 4.87 2.07
CA ILE A 178 -14.86 5.52 2.84
C ILE A 178 -16.14 5.49 1.99
N ASP A 179 -16.97 4.44 2.19
CA ASP A 179 -18.05 4.09 1.27
C ASP A 179 -19.14 3.23 1.96
N THR A 180 -19.74 2.27 1.25
CA THR A 180 -20.78 1.34 1.75
C THR A 180 -20.23 0.17 2.56
N GLY A 181 -18.94 -0.03 2.61
CA GLY A 181 -18.23 -1.16 3.22
C GLY A 181 -17.31 -1.86 2.23
N ILE A 182 -16.73 -2.98 2.63
CA ILE A 182 -15.93 -3.88 1.80
C ILE A 182 -16.33 -5.32 2.14
N ASP A 183 -16.64 -6.14 1.12
CA ASP A 183 -16.82 -7.57 1.30
C ASP A 183 -15.45 -8.27 1.44
N GLY A 184 -15.04 -8.48 2.69
CA GLY A 184 -13.77 -9.11 3.04
C GLY A 184 -13.72 -10.62 2.78
N ASN A 185 -14.76 -11.23 2.19
CA ASN A 185 -14.77 -12.62 1.76
C ASN A 185 -14.68 -12.79 0.24
N HIS A 186 -14.67 -11.70 -0.53
CA HIS A 186 -14.53 -11.77 -1.98
C HIS A 186 -13.10 -12.19 -2.35
N SER A 187 -12.94 -13.19 -3.21
CA SER A 187 -11.64 -13.79 -3.56
C SER A 187 -10.58 -12.76 -4.03
N GLY A 188 -10.98 -11.68 -4.65
CA GLY A 188 -10.05 -10.61 -5.04
C GLY A 188 -9.72 -9.61 -3.92
N LEU A 189 -10.22 -9.82 -2.68
CA LEU A 189 -10.06 -8.89 -1.54
C LEU A 189 -9.85 -9.60 -0.19
N ASP A 190 -9.89 -10.93 -0.12
CA ASP A 190 -9.80 -11.71 1.11
C ASP A 190 -8.35 -11.98 1.54
N ASP A 191 -7.46 -12.04 0.58
CA ASP A 191 -6.03 -12.29 0.76
C ASP A 191 -5.20 -11.14 0.16
N LEU A 192 -3.99 -10.89 0.69
CA LEU A 192 -3.18 -9.75 0.25
C LEU A 192 -2.55 -10.00 -1.12
N ASP A 193 -2.08 -11.22 -1.37
CA ASP A 193 -1.31 -11.59 -2.55
C ASP A 193 -1.80 -12.86 -3.26
N ASP A 194 -2.91 -13.46 -2.78
CA ASP A 194 -3.50 -14.72 -3.23
C ASP A 194 -2.54 -15.94 -3.16
N ASP A 195 -1.50 -15.84 -2.33
CA ASP A 195 -0.66 -17.00 -2.02
C ASP A 195 -1.28 -17.82 -0.88
N ASN A 196 -1.96 -18.88 -1.21
CA ASN A 196 -2.60 -19.79 -0.23
C ASN A 196 -1.64 -20.37 0.83
N SER A 197 -0.35 -20.14 0.72
CA SER A 197 0.64 -20.54 1.73
C SER A 197 0.83 -19.51 2.85
N THR A 198 0.38 -18.28 2.62
CA THR A 198 0.31 -17.19 3.59
C THR A 198 -1.10 -17.10 4.21
N ASN A 199 -1.29 -16.30 5.21
CA ASN A 199 -2.60 -16.04 5.82
C ASN A 199 -2.63 -14.56 6.20
N ASP A 200 -2.52 -13.73 5.19
CA ASP A 200 -2.47 -12.30 5.29
C ASP A 200 -3.71 -11.66 4.66
N THR A 201 -4.54 -11.13 5.52
CA THR A 201 -5.79 -10.48 5.15
C THR A 201 -5.52 -9.14 4.47
N LYS A 202 -6.11 -8.92 3.31
CA LYS A 202 -6.02 -7.65 2.57
C LYS A 202 -6.76 -6.50 3.27
N VAL A 203 -7.97 -6.77 3.79
CA VAL A 203 -8.76 -5.78 4.54
C VAL A 203 -8.38 -5.87 6.02
N ILE A 204 -7.41 -5.06 6.44
CA ILE A 204 -6.76 -5.16 7.76
C ILE A 204 -7.54 -4.50 8.89
N ALA A 205 -8.50 -3.61 8.59
CA ALA A 205 -9.37 -2.97 9.58
C ALA A 205 -10.71 -2.55 8.96
N PHE A 206 -11.72 -2.42 9.83
CA PHE A 206 -13.06 -2.02 9.43
C PHE A 206 -13.74 -1.15 10.49
N TYR A 207 -14.37 -0.07 10.05
CA TYR A 207 -15.20 0.81 10.87
C TYR A 207 -16.59 0.98 10.28
N ASP A 208 -17.62 0.90 11.10
CA ASP A 208 -19.02 1.02 10.68
C ASP A 208 -19.71 2.19 11.42
N ALA A 209 -19.72 3.36 10.80
CA ALA A 209 -20.38 4.55 11.32
C ALA A 209 -21.93 4.48 11.24
N ILE A 210 -22.47 3.49 10.53
CA ILE A 210 -23.92 3.35 10.30
C ILE A 210 -24.56 2.53 11.42
N ASN A 211 -24.10 1.30 11.62
CA ASN A 211 -24.76 0.34 12.51
C ASN A 211 -24.00 0.17 13.85
N ASN A 212 -22.70 0.45 13.87
CA ASN A 212 -21.85 0.19 15.03
C ASN A 212 -20.84 1.32 15.30
N PRO A 213 -21.26 2.58 15.42
CA PRO A 213 -20.34 3.72 15.55
C PRO A 213 -19.46 3.69 16.82
N GLY A 214 -19.79 2.85 17.80
CA GLY A 214 -19.00 2.67 19.01
C GLY A 214 -17.89 1.63 18.91
N ALA A 215 -17.82 0.85 17.83
CA ALA A 215 -16.78 -0.13 17.57
C ALA A 215 -15.61 0.52 16.83
N THR A 216 -14.70 1.19 17.57
CA THR A 216 -13.70 2.10 16.97
C THR A 216 -12.29 1.53 16.89
N ASN A 217 -12.03 0.31 17.36
CA ASN A 217 -10.67 -0.24 17.34
C ASN A 217 -10.25 -0.81 15.97
N GLY A 218 -11.19 -0.97 15.02
CA GLY A 218 -10.93 -1.46 13.65
C GLY A 218 -10.95 -2.98 13.47
N SER A 219 -10.97 -3.77 14.55
CA SER A 219 -10.99 -5.25 14.49
C SER A 219 -12.23 -5.89 15.11
N GLU A 220 -13.18 -5.09 15.57
CA GLU A 220 -14.39 -5.56 16.28
C GLU A 220 -15.45 -6.10 15.35
N ILE A 221 -15.42 -5.67 14.09
CA ILE A 221 -16.41 -6.02 13.08
C ILE A 221 -15.68 -6.65 11.88
N PHE A 222 -16.16 -7.81 11.45
CA PHE A 222 -15.67 -8.40 10.21
C PHE A 222 -16.10 -7.53 9.01
N PRO A 223 -15.21 -7.24 8.05
CA PRO A 223 -15.53 -6.41 6.89
C PRO A 223 -16.69 -6.97 6.07
N TYR A 224 -17.67 -6.14 5.80
CA TYR A 224 -18.84 -6.49 5.01
C TYR A 224 -19.32 -5.31 4.17
N ASP A 225 -20.08 -5.60 3.12
CA ASP A 225 -20.73 -4.62 2.27
C ASP A 225 -22.14 -5.11 1.92
N ASP A 226 -23.16 -4.37 2.36
CA ASP A 226 -24.57 -4.67 2.12
C ASP A 226 -25.17 -3.92 0.92
N ASN A 227 -24.30 -3.22 0.14
CA ASN A 227 -24.64 -2.53 -1.10
C ASN A 227 -23.83 -3.02 -2.30
N GLY A 228 -22.50 -3.11 -2.16
CA GLY A 228 -21.54 -3.55 -3.17
C GLY A 228 -20.69 -2.43 -3.79
N HIS A 229 -21.10 -1.16 -3.64
CA HIS A 229 -20.38 -0.05 -4.25
C HIS A 229 -18.97 0.13 -3.67
N GLY A 230 -18.78 0.05 -2.35
CA GLY A 230 -17.49 0.17 -1.70
C GLY A 230 -16.55 -1.00 -2.02
N THR A 231 -17.09 -2.22 -2.13
CA THR A 231 -16.35 -3.41 -2.57
C THR A 231 -15.81 -3.23 -3.98
N HIS A 232 -16.64 -2.70 -4.89
CA HIS A 232 -16.22 -2.37 -6.25
C HIS A 232 -15.09 -1.33 -6.27
N CYS A 233 -15.22 -0.26 -5.49
CA CYS A 233 -14.19 0.78 -5.34
C CYS A 233 -12.88 0.20 -4.75
N ALA A 234 -12.99 -0.68 -3.75
CA ALA A 234 -11.85 -1.36 -3.15
C ALA A 234 -11.07 -2.19 -4.18
N GLY A 235 -11.80 -2.92 -5.03
CA GLY A 235 -11.20 -3.71 -6.10
C GLY A 235 -10.49 -2.89 -7.16
N ILE A 236 -11.05 -1.74 -7.57
CA ILE A 236 -10.37 -0.83 -8.51
C ILE A 236 -9.04 -0.33 -7.94
N THR A 237 -9.01 0.00 -6.64
CA THR A 237 -7.76 0.45 -6.02
C THR A 237 -6.76 -0.68 -5.87
N ALA A 238 -7.18 -1.82 -5.28
CA ALA A 238 -6.24 -2.80 -4.76
C ALA A 238 -6.67 -4.26 -4.93
N GLY A 239 -7.67 -4.57 -5.76
CA GLY A 239 -8.07 -5.95 -6.03
C GLY A 239 -6.93 -6.75 -6.64
N THR A 240 -6.79 -8.02 -6.22
CA THR A 240 -5.81 -8.94 -6.79
C THR A 240 -6.25 -9.50 -8.15
N GLY A 241 -7.55 -9.43 -8.43
CA GLY A 241 -8.16 -9.97 -9.65
C GLY A 241 -8.51 -11.45 -9.57
N ALA A 242 -8.28 -12.11 -8.42
CA ALA A 242 -8.57 -13.53 -8.24
C ALA A 242 -10.06 -13.85 -8.44
N PRO A 243 -10.39 -15.06 -8.97
CA PRO A 243 -9.48 -16.17 -9.26
C PRO A 243 -8.87 -16.14 -10.68
N THR A 244 -9.25 -15.18 -11.52
CA THR A 244 -8.83 -15.15 -12.93
C THR A 244 -7.67 -14.19 -13.19
N PHE A 245 -7.36 -13.31 -12.25
CA PHE A 245 -6.34 -12.26 -12.34
C PHE A 245 -6.52 -11.29 -13.53
N GLN A 246 -7.75 -11.21 -14.07
CA GLN A 246 -8.07 -10.37 -15.22
C GLN A 246 -8.42 -8.92 -14.82
N HIS A 247 -8.88 -8.70 -13.59
CA HIS A 247 -9.37 -7.41 -13.13
C HIS A 247 -8.55 -6.91 -11.94
N VAL A 248 -7.24 -6.85 -12.13
CA VAL A 248 -6.29 -6.42 -11.10
C VAL A 248 -6.40 -4.92 -10.86
N GLY A 249 -6.49 -4.50 -9.60
CA GLY A 249 -6.54 -3.10 -9.20
C GLY A 249 -5.22 -2.36 -9.46
N VAL A 250 -5.25 -1.03 -9.34
CA VAL A 250 -4.10 -0.15 -9.62
C VAL A 250 -2.91 -0.41 -8.69
N ALA A 251 -3.17 -0.75 -7.42
CA ALA A 251 -2.16 -1.02 -6.39
C ALA A 251 -2.45 -2.37 -5.69
N PRO A 252 -2.28 -3.51 -6.40
CA PRO A 252 -2.81 -4.81 -5.98
C PRO A 252 -2.23 -5.35 -4.66
N HIS A 253 -1.05 -4.92 -4.23
CA HIS A 253 -0.45 -5.32 -2.96
C HIS A 253 -0.62 -4.27 -1.84
N ALA A 254 -1.50 -3.27 -2.02
CA ALA A 254 -1.85 -2.35 -0.94
C ALA A 254 -2.80 -3.02 0.07
N ASN A 255 -2.62 -2.70 1.36
CA ASN A 255 -3.62 -3.03 2.35
C ASN A 255 -4.85 -2.14 2.22
N LEU A 256 -6.00 -2.65 2.63
CA LEU A 256 -7.26 -1.93 2.64
C LEU A 256 -7.80 -1.75 4.06
N VAL A 257 -8.47 -0.62 4.26
CA VAL A 257 -9.29 -0.36 5.44
C VAL A 257 -10.69 0.03 4.97
N GLY A 258 -11.70 -0.69 5.40
CA GLY A 258 -13.08 -0.38 5.08
C GLY A 258 -13.68 0.60 6.10
N VAL A 259 -14.25 1.70 5.62
CA VAL A 259 -14.92 2.70 6.45
C VAL A 259 -16.35 2.89 5.93
N LYS A 260 -17.27 2.16 6.56
CA LYS A 260 -18.69 2.19 6.15
C LYS A 260 -19.39 3.42 6.69
N VAL A 261 -19.64 4.38 5.80
CA VAL A 261 -20.36 5.64 6.07
C VAL A 261 -21.67 5.76 5.30
N LEU A 262 -21.91 4.82 4.40
CA LEU A 262 -23.16 4.69 3.64
C LEU A 262 -23.87 3.38 3.98
N SER A 263 -25.19 3.43 4.04
CA SER A 263 -26.06 2.28 4.31
C SER A 263 -26.14 1.33 3.11
N GLY A 264 -26.81 0.19 3.27
CA GLY A 264 -27.10 -0.74 2.18
C GLY A 264 -27.95 -0.14 1.03
N SER A 265 -28.58 1.02 1.24
CA SER A 265 -29.24 1.80 0.16
C SER A 265 -28.32 2.81 -0.54
N GLY A 266 -27.04 2.88 -0.17
CA GLY A 266 -26.07 3.80 -0.75
C GLY A 266 -26.20 5.25 -0.26
N SER A 267 -26.78 5.48 0.93
CA SER A 267 -26.95 6.81 1.50
C SER A 267 -26.45 6.93 2.94
N GLY A 268 -25.90 8.08 3.29
CA GLY A 268 -25.43 8.43 4.63
C GLY A 268 -25.57 9.91 4.90
N SER A 269 -25.57 10.31 6.17
CA SER A 269 -25.59 11.71 6.57
C SER A 269 -24.18 12.31 6.59
N PHE A 270 -24.06 13.62 6.51
CA PHE A 270 -22.79 14.32 6.71
C PHE A 270 -22.10 13.91 8.02
N ALA A 271 -22.89 13.77 9.11
CA ALA A 271 -22.34 13.34 10.40
C ALA A 271 -21.67 11.95 10.34
N GLN A 272 -22.27 11.00 9.62
CA GLN A 272 -21.71 9.65 9.45
C GLN A 272 -20.44 9.68 8.57
N VAL A 273 -20.45 10.46 7.49
CA VAL A 273 -19.28 10.66 6.63
C VAL A 273 -18.14 11.32 7.41
N MET A 274 -18.44 12.37 8.17
CA MET A 274 -17.44 13.04 9.01
C MET A 274 -16.87 12.12 10.10
N ALA A 275 -17.71 11.27 10.73
CA ALA A 275 -17.23 10.28 11.70
C ALA A 275 -16.26 9.26 11.06
N GLY A 276 -16.53 8.85 9.81
CA GLY A 276 -15.62 7.98 9.06
C GLY A 276 -14.29 8.66 8.73
N MET A 277 -14.31 9.92 8.31
CA MET A 277 -13.10 10.72 8.06
C MET A 277 -12.27 10.90 9.35
N GLU A 278 -12.92 11.25 10.47
CA GLU A 278 -12.26 11.44 11.76
C GLU A 278 -11.60 10.15 12.23
N TRP A 279 -12.33 9.02 12.18
CA TRP A 279 -11.78 7.71 12.51
C TRP A 279 -10.59 7.34 11.62
N THR A 280 -10.65 7.61 10.32
CA THR A 280 -9.54 7.35 9.39
C THR A 280 -8.29 8.13 9.78
N VAL A 281 -8.44 9.40 10.16
CA VAL A 281 -7.32 10.23 10.63
C VAL A 281 -6.77 9.73 11.97
N GLU A 282 -7.65 9.37 12.92
CA GLU A 282 -7.24 8.78 14.20
C GLU A 282 -6.38 7.52 14.00
N LYS A 283 -6.79 6.66 13.08
CA LYS A 283 -6.19 5.35 12.85
C LYS A 283 -5.06 5.33 11.81
N ARG A 284 -4.75 6.45 11.17
CA ARG A 284 -3.79 6.49 10.06
C ARG A 284 -2.38 5.97 10.42
N HIS A 285 -1.92 6.20 11.64
CA HIS A 285 -0.62 5.71 12.08
C HIS A 285 -0.66 4.23 12.50
N GLU A 286 -1.77 3.80 13.11
CA GLU A 286 -1.95 2.42 13.54
C GLU A 286 -1.96 1.45 12.35
N PHE A 287 -2.67 1.83 11.27
CA PHE A 287 -2.81 1.00 10.07
C PHE A 287 -2.00 1.50 8.87
N ASN A 288 -1.12 2.49 9.05
CA ASN A 288 -0.34 3.12 7.98
C ASN A 288 -1.21 3.65 6.82
N ILE A 289 -2.36 4.27 7.12
CA ILE A 289 -3.26 4.82 6.11
C ILE A 289 -2.64 6.10 5.54
N ARG A 290 -2.32 6.10 4.24
CA ARG A 290 -1.71 7.23 3.55
C ARG A 290 -2.66 7.90 2.56
N ALA A 291 -3.63 7.17 2.04
CA ALA A 291 -4.61 7.66 1.10
C ALA A 291 -6.03 7.18 1.46
N ALA A 292 -7.01 7.92 1.03
CA ALA A 292 -8.42 7.55 1.16
C ALA A 292 -9.19 7.87 -0.13
N SER A 293 -10.16 7.01 -0.48
CA SER A 293 -11.12 7.21 -1.56
C SER A 293 -12.51 7.45 -0.99
N MET A 294 -13.15 8.51 -1.45
CA MET A 294 -14.55 8.82 -1.17
C MET A 294 -15.33 8.91 -2.48
N SER A 295 -15.88 7.80 -2.92
CA SER A 295 -16.68 7.71 -4.13
C SER A 295 -18.14 8.07 -3.88
N LEU A 296 -18.34 9.17 -3.17
CA LEU A 296 -19.65 9.67 -2.73
C LEU A 296 -19.73 11.19 -2.90
N GLY A 297 -20.94 11.71 -2.87
CA GLY A 297 -21.20 13.14 -2.91
C GLY A 297 -22.70 13.43 -3.02
N GLY A 298 -23.06 14.63 -2.68
CA GLY A 298 -24.40 15.15 -2.76
C GLY A 298 -24.43 16.53 -3.41
N PRO A 299 -25.60 17.02 -3.82
CA PRO A 299 -25.75 18.42 -4.17
C PRO A 299 -25.39 19.24 -2.94
N GLY A 300 -24.49 20.21 -3.12
CA GLY A 300 -24.27 21.21 -2.09
C GLY A 300 -25.58 21.94 -1.77
N PRO A 301 -25.69 22.56 -0.59
CA PRO A 301 -26.90 23.30 -0.25
C PRO A 301 -27.12 24.47 -1.22
N ILE A 302 -28.33 24.59 -1.69
CA ILE A 302 -28.75 25.51 -2.77
C ILE A 302 -28.61 26.99 -2.39
N GLU A 303 -28.31 27.31 -1.13
CA GLU A 303 -28.30 28.67 -0.60
C GLU A 303 -27.06 29.03 0.22
N TRP A 304 -25.98 28.26 0.15
CA TRP A 304 -24.78 28.54 0.94
C TRP A 304 -23.83 29.48 0.18
N THR A 305 -23.24 30.37 0.93
CA THR A 305 -22.37 31.43 0.39
C THR A 305 -20.97 30.94 0.08
N SER A 306 -20.60 29.75 0.55
CA SER A 306 -19.27 29.18 0.35
C SER A 306 -19.26 27.67 0.61
N ALA A 307 -18.71 26.88 -0.31
CA ALA A 307 -18.49 25.45 -0.12
C ALA A 307 -17.57 25.15 1.08
N GLU A 308 -16.68 26.08 1.42
CA GLU A 308 -15.78 25.96 2.57
C GLU A 308 -16.49 26.13 3.92
N GLU A 309 -17.68 26.74 3.94
CA GLU A 309 -18.48 26.86 5.16
C GLU A 309 -19.17 25.55 5.54
N GLU A 310 -19.25 24.59 4.63
CA GLU A 310 -19.81 23.28 4.92
C GLU A 310 -18.89 22.46 5.82
N SER A 311 -19.47 21.88 6.88
CA SER A 311 -18.70 21.10 7.85
C SER A 311 -17.99 19.91 7.22
N VAL A 312 -18.62 19.24 6.25
CA VAL A 312 -18.02 18.08 5.58
C VAL A 312 -16.85 18.47 4.68
N ASN A 313 -16.90 19.64 4.02
CA ASN A 313 -15.79 20.18 3.24
C ASN A 313 -14.61 20.59 4.13
N ARG A 314 -14.90 21.25 5.26
CA ARG A 314 -13.86 21.56 6.25
C ARG A 314 -13.17 20.31 6.78
N MET A 315 -13.95 19.25 7.10
CA MET A 315 -13.39 17.97 7.55
C MET A 315 -12.52 17.34 6.46
N ALA A 316 -12.94 17.36 5.21
CA ALA A 316 -12.18 16.83 4.08
C ALA A 316 -10.84 17.56 3.90
N ASN A 317 -10.84 18.90 4.01
CA ASN A 317 -9.61 19.70 3.98
C ASN A 317 -8.68 19.35 5.15
N GLU A 318 -9.22 19.22 6.37
CA GLU A 318 -8.41 18.87 7.53
C GLU A 318 -7.85 17.45 7.46
N MET A 319 -8.54 16.51 6.82
CA MET A 319 -8.01 15.17 6.56
C MET A 319 -6.75 15.21 5.67
N MET A 320 -6.76 16.01 4.60
CA MET A 320 -5.57 16.28 3.78
C MET A 320 -4.43 16.86 4.61
N ARG A 321 -4.72 17.86 5.43
CA ARG A 321 -3.74 18.53 6.31
C ARG A 321 -3.21 17.61 7.40
N ALA A 322 -4.01 16.63 7.82
CA ALA A 322 -3.61 15.61 8.77
C ALA A 322 -2.71 14.51 8.19
N GLY A 323 -2.43 14.52 6.88
CA GLY A 323 -1.48 13.61 6.26
C GLY A 323 -2.09 12.43 5.52
N VAL A 324 -3.41 12.43 5.25
CA VAL A 324 -4.09 11.44 4.43
C VAL A 324 -4.51 12.06 3.10
N ALA A 325 -4.00 11.56 1.99
CA ALA A 325 -4.37 12.04 0.66
C ALA A 325 -5.79 11.59 0.31
N LEU A 326 -6.72 12.54 0.29
CA LEU A 326 -8.14 12.27 0.10
C LEU A 326 -8.56 12.53 -1.35
N PHE A 327 -8.98 11.47 -2.03
CA PHE A 327 -9.52 11.49 -3.38
C PHE A 327 -11.04 11.43 -3.33
N ILE A 328 -11.72 12.35 -4.02
CA ILE A 328 -13.19 12.47 -3.97
C ILE A 328 -13.76 12.53 -5.38
N ALA A 329 -14.88 11.85 -5.60
CA ALA A 329 -15.60 11.86 -6.86
C ALA A 329 -16.14 13.27 -7.18
N ALA A 330 -16.00 13.71 -8.43
CA ALA A 330 -16.53 14.98 -8.88
C ALA A 330 -18.07 15.02 -8.91
N GLY A 331 -18.70 13.85 -9.04
CA GLY A 331 -20.15 13.70 -9.20
C GLY A 331 -20.56 13.31 -10.63
N ASN A 332 -21.80 12.87 -10.78
CA ASN A 332 -22.34 12.32 -12.03
C ASN A 332 -23.53 13.14 -12.57
N SER A 333 -23.53 14.47 -12.34
CA SER A 333 -24.63 15.35 -12.72
C SER A 333 -24.45 16.02 -14.08
N ALA A 334 -23.37 15.71 -14.79
CA ALA A 334 -23.01 16.32 -16.08
C ALA A 334 -22.95 17.87 -16.04
N GLY A 335 -22.35 18.49 -17.05
CA GLY A 335 -22.40 19.93 -17.26
C GLY A 335 -21.57 20.77 -16.29
N SER A 336 -21.56 22.08 -16.54
CA SER A 336 -20.76 23.08 -15.82
C SER A 336 -21.38 23.43 -14.46
N ALA A 337 -20.52 23.71 -13.49
CA ALA A 337 -20.87 24.07 -12.11
C ALA A 337 -21.75 23.03 -11.40
N THR A 338 -21.37 21.74 -11.55
CA THR A 338 -22.09 20.60 -10.98
C THR A 338 -21.24 19.78 -10.01
N ILE A 339 -20.04 20.27 -9.64
CA ILE A 339 -19.23 19.63 -8.60
C ILE A 339 -19.97 19.73 -7.27
N GLY A 340 -20.29 18.58 -6.69
CA GLY A 340 -20.99 18.49 -5.41
C GLY A 340 -20.05 18.47 -4.20
N THR A 341 -20.65 18.46 -3.03
CA THR A 341 -19.95 18.30 -1.75
C THR A 341 -19.72 16.81 -1.46
N PRO A 342 -18.56 16.40 -0.89
CA PRO A 342 -17.40 17.21 -0.54
C PRO A 342 -16.34 17.37 -1.65
N GLY A 343 -16.63 16.97 -2.89
CA GLY A 343 -15.72 17.14 -4.03
C GLY A 343 -15.34 18.60 -4.34
N SER A 344 -16.16 19.57 -3.89
CA SER A 344 -15.89 21.00 -4.03
C SER A 344 -14.85 21.54 -3.05
N ALA A 345 -14.48 20.80 -2.00
CA ALA A 345 -13.49 21.23 -1.00
C ALA A 345 -12.13 21.61 -1.65
N GLU A 346 -11.46 22.61 -1.10
CA GLU A 346 -10.28 23.23 -1.72
C GLU A 346 -9.09 22.29 -1.79
N ASP A 347 -8.76 21.65 -0.66
CA ASP A 347 -7.51 20.91 -0.50
C ASP A 347 -7.53 19.50 -1.08
N VAL A 348 -8.71 18.91 -1.26
CA VAL A 348 -8.89 17.53 -1.71
C VAL A 348 -8.56 17.32 -3.19
N ILE A 349 -8.33 16.07 -3.56
CA ILE A 349 -8.08 15.66 -4.93
C ILE A 349 -9.39 15.21 -5.55
N THR A 350 -10.05 16.10 -6.26
CA THR A 350 -11.34 15.82 -6.92
C THR A 350 -11.09 15.19 -8.28
N VAL A 351 -11.76 14.05 -8.56
CA VAL A 351 -11.52 13.23 -9.73
C VAL A 351 -12.75 13.21 -10.65
N GLY A 352 -12.55 13.63 -11.90
CA GLY A 352 -13.53 13.50 -12.99
C GLY A 352 -13.45 12.13 -13.67
N ALA A 353 -14.53 11.71 -14.34
CA ALA A 353 -14.57 10.44 -15.06
C ALA A 353 -14.25 10.61 -16.54
N LEU A 354 -13.42 9.71 -17.07
CA LEU A 354 -13.14 9.54 -18.49
C LEU A 354 -13.80 8.28 -19.04
N ASP A 355 -14.14 8.30 -20.31
CA ASP A 355 -14.41 7.10 -21.08
C ASP A 355 -13.08 6.38 -21.44
N LYS A 356 -13.15 5.16 -21.93
CA LYS A 356 -12.00 4.32 -22.24
C LYS A 356 -11.05 4.90 -23.31
N ASP A 357 -11.54 5.80 -24.16
CA ASP A 357 -10.75 6.57 -25.13
C ASP A 357 -10.11 7.83 -24.52
N THR A 358 -10.18 7.96 -23.19
CA THR A 358 -9.70 9.11 -22.41
C THR A 358 -10.38 10.45 -22.69
N ALA A 359 -11.54 10.45 -23.37
CA ALA A 359 -12.43 11.60 -23.43
C ALA A 359 -13.21 11.75 -22.11
N ILE A 360 -13.66 12.99 -21.80
CA ILE A 360 -14.48 13.18 -20.61
C ILE A 360 -15.81 12.42 -20.76
N ALA A 361 -16.18 11.63 -19.76
CA ALA A 361 -17.47 10.94 -19.76
C ALA A 361 -18.62 11.95 -19.68
N VAL A 362 -19.66 11.72 -20.47
CA VAL A 362 -20.78 12.66 -20.60
C VAL A 362 -21.51 12.96 -19.30
N TYR A 363 -21.45 12.05 -18.34
CA TYR A 363 -22.08 12.19 -17.03
C TYR A 363 -21.16 12.89 -16.00
N SER A 364 -19.85 13.02 -16.25
CA SER A 364 -18.94 13.60 -15.28
C SER A 364 -19.31 15.04 -14.94
N SER A 365 -19.41 15.34 -13.65
CA SER A 365 -19.59 16.70 -13.16
C SER A 365 -18.36 17.56 -13.46
N GLN A 366 -18.59 18.85 -13.69
CA GLN A 366 -17.58 19.81 -14.10
C GLN A 366 -17.66 21.07 -13.22
N GLY A 367 -16.54 21.72 -13.05
CA GLY A 367 -16.44 23.01 -12.39
C GLY A 367 -17.03 24.18 -13.23
N PRO A 368 -16.87 25.41 -12.73
CA PRO A 368 -16.21 25.77 -11.47
C PRO A 368 -17.03 25.39 -10.24
N THR A 369 -16.42 25.45 -9.05
CA THR A 369 -17.15 25.45 -7.78
C THR A 369 -17.93 26.74 -7.61
N GLU A 370 -18.76 26.85 -6.59
CA GLU A 370 -19.54 28.05 -6.29
C GLU A 370 -18.65 29.29 -6.09
N GLU A 371 -17.47 29.12 -5.47
CA GLU A 371 -16.48 30.18 -5.28
C GLU A 371 -15.63 30.47 -6.54
N GLY A 372 -15.89 29.77 -7.63
CA GLY A 372 -15.19 29.96 -8.90
C GLY A 372 -13.85 29.20 -9.02
N ARG A 373 -13.54 28.26 -8.11
CA ARG A 373 -12.34 27.41 -8.22
C ARG A 373 -12.50 26.42 -9.37
N ILE A 374 -11.40 26.15 -10.06
CA ILE A 374 -11.34 25.11 -11.08
C ILE A 374 -11.33 23.73 -10.40
N LYS A 375 -12.32 22.92 -10.70
CA LYS A 375 -12.45 21.51 -10.35
C LYS A 375 -12.99 20.75 -11.58
N PRO A 376 -12.77 19.43 -11.72
CA PRO A 376 -11.98 18.56 -10.86
C PRO A 376 -10.51 18.95 -10.86
N ASN A 377 -9.67 18.30 -10.01
CA ASN A 377 -8.22 18.48 -10.07
C ASN A 377 -7.61 17.74 -11.25
N LEU A 378 -8.12 16.53 -11.52
CA LEU A 378 -7.65 15.62 -12.58
C LEU A 378 -8.78 14.64 -12.94
N ALA A 379 -8.55 13.82 -13.96
CA ALA A 379 -9.52 12.85 -14.42
C ALA A 379 -8.87 11.46 -14.63
N PHE A 380 -9.68 10.43 -14.44
CA PHE A 380 -9.29 9.03 -14.57
C PHE A 380 -10.40 8.23 -15.26
N VAL A 381 -10.11 7.07 -15.88
CA VAL A 381 -11.13 6.25 -16.51
C VAL A 381 -12.14 5.76 -15.48
N GLY A 382 -13.41 6.04 -15.74
CA GLY A 382 -14.53 5.71 -14.87
C GLY A 382 -15.71 5.03 -15.58
N SER A 383 -15.61 4.79 -16.89
CA SER A 383 -16.67 4.17 -17.68
C SER A 383 -16.44 2.69 -17.92
N SER A 384 -17.42 1.86 -17.57
CA SER A 384 -17.42 0.40 -17.76
C SER A 384 -16.23 -0.29 -17.10
N VAL A 385 -15.89 0.10 -15.88
CA VAL A 385 -14.79 -0.47 -15.09
C VAL A 385 -15.25 -1.75 -14.42
N ASN A 386 -14.56 -2.87 -14.69
CA ASN A 386 -14.82 -4.14 -14.02
C ASN A 386 -14.08 -4.20 -12.68
N ALA A 387 -14.80 -4.60 -11.64
CA ALA A 387 -14.23 -4.81 -10.31
C ALA A 387 -15.12 -5.79 -9.50
N PRO A 388 -14.69 -6.25 -8.32
CA PRO A 388 -15.42 -7.21 -7.50
C PRO A 388 -16.88 -6.85 -7.28
N ASP A 389 -17.76 -7.86 -7.45
CA ASP A 389 -19.19 -7.79 -7.17
C ASP A 389 -19.47 -8.41 -5.80
N ALA A 390 -19.82 -7.58 -4.83
CA ALA A 390 -19.98 -8.00 -3.43
C ALA A 390 -20.99 -9.14 -3.26
N ASN A 391 -20.75 -10.02 -2.28
CA ASN A 391 -21.59 -11.15 -1.92
C ASN A 391 -21.77 -12.22 -3.01
N THR A 392 -20.92 -12.22 -4.03
CA THR A 392 -20.87 -13.27 -5.06
C THR A 392 -19.78 -14.31 -4.79
N GLY A 393 -18.79 -13.93 -3.98
CA GLY A 393 -17.61 -14.74 -3.66
C GLY A 393 -16.44 -14.49 -4.62
N ASP A 394 -16.67 -14.52 -5.93
CA ASP A 394 -15.64 -14.39 -6.98
C ASP A 394 -16.14 -13.67 -8.25
N GLY A 395 -17.32 -13.06 -8.19
CA GLY A 395 -17.93 -12.37 -9.33
C GLY A 395 -17.39 -10.97 -9.53
N TYR A 396 -17.39 -10.52 -10.79
CA TYR A 396 -17.00 -9.17 -11.18
C TYR A 396 -18.12 -8.50 -11.97
N VAL A 397 -18.27 -7.18 -11.82
CA VAL A 397 -19.31 -6.40 -12.49
C VAL A 397 -18.71 -5.10 -13.04
N ALA A 398 -19.22 -4.67 -14.21
CA ALA A 398 -18.83 -3.41 -14.82
C ALA A 398 -19.75 -2.28 -14.35
N LEU A 399 -19.18 -1.25 -13.72
CA LEU A 399 -19.89 -0.04 -13.33
C LEU A 399 -19.29 1.20 -14.01
N SER A 400 -20.07 2.30 -14.03
CA SER A 400 -19.64 3.59 -14.59
C SER A 400 -19.97 4.73 -13.65
N GLY A 401 -19.02 5.62 -13.45
CA GLY A 401 -19.19 6.80 -12.59
C GLY A 401 -17.84 7.46 -12.26
N THR A 402 -17.89 8.70 -11.78
CA THR A 402 -16.74 9.30 -11.10
C THR A 402 -16.32 8.49 -9.87
N SER A 403 -17.27 7.70 -9.34
CA SER A 403 -17.03 6.72 -8.28
C SER A 403 -16.04 5.62 -8.66
N MET A 404 -15.91 5.28 -9.95
CA MET A 404 -14.95 4.28 -10.45
C MET A 404 -13.61 4.93 -10.82
N ALA A 405 -13.65 6.18 -11.27
CA ALA A 405 -12.45 6.96 -11.57
C ALA A 405 -11.63 7.30 -10.29
N THR A 406 -12.32 7.63 -9.22
CA THR A 406 -11.71 8.07 -7.95
C THR A 406 -10.78 7.04 -7.31
N PRO A 407 -11.21 5.78 -7.07
CA PRO A 407 -10.35 4.76 -6.48
C PRO A 407 -9.16 4.39 -7.39
N GLY A 408 -9.33 4.49 -8.72
CA GLY A 408 -8.22 4.29 -9.65
C GLY A 408 -7.14 5.38 -9.52
N ALA A 409 -7.53 6.65 -9.51
CA ALA A 409 -6.61 7.75 -9.25
C ALA A 409 -5.96 7.65 -7.86
N ALA A 410 -6.73 7.24 -6.84
CA ALA A 410 -6.22 7.03 -5.50
C ALA A 410 -5.19 5.90 -5.43
N GLY A 411 -5.37 4.83 -6.21
CA GLY A 411 -4.40 3.76 -6.37
C GLY A 411 -3.04 4.26 -6.89
N VAL A 412 -3.04 5.20 -7.85
CA VAL A 412 -1.79 5.86 -8.28
C VAL A 412 -1.14 6.62 -7.12
N GLY A 413 -1.92 7.31 -6.29
CA GLY A 413 -1.42 7.94 -5.07
C GLY A 413 -0.77 6.93 -4.11
N VAL A 414 -1.33 5.73 -3.99
CA VAL A 414 -0.74 4.63 -3.20
C VAL A 414 0.61 4.19 -3.76
N LEU A 415 0.73 4.04 -5.10
CA LEU A 415 2.00 3.72 -5.76
C LEU A 415 3.06 4.81 -5.50
N MET A 416 2.66 6.08 -5.53
CA MET A 416 3.55 7.21 -5.22
C MET A 416 4.03 7.17 -3.76
N PHE A 417 3.17 6.84 -2.80
CA PHE A 417 3.57 6.68 -1.39
C PHE A 417 4.48 5.46 -1.17
N GLN A 418 4.33 4.40 -1.96
CA GLN A 418 5.30 3.30 -1.95
C GLN A 418 6.66 3.74 -2.49
N ALA A 419 6.68 4.54 -3.56
CA ALA A 419 7.90 5.06 -4.16
C ALA A 419 8.63 6.05 -3.22
N ASN A 420 7.87 6.87 -2.51
CA ASN A 420 8.40 7.86 -1.57
C ASN A 420 7.45 8.06 -0.37
N PRO A 421 7.73 7.42 0.76
CA PRO A 421 6.91 7.51 1.97
C PRO A 421 6.89 8.91 2.61
N ASP A 422 7.83 9.78 2.27
CA ASP A 422 7.97 11.12 2.87
C ASP A 422 7.04 12.16 2.21
N LEU A 423 6.38 11.84 1.10
CA LEU A 423 5.46 12.75 0.43
C LEU A 423 4.32 13.19 1.36
N SER A 424 3.97 14.45 1.32
CA SER A 424 2.70 14.92 1.88
C SER A 424 1.54 14.68 0.90
N PRO A 425 0.27 14.70 1.36
CA PRO A 425 -0.88 14.65 0.48
C PRO A 425 -0.91 15.74 -0.59
N PHE A 426 -0.36 16.91 -0.26
CA PHE A 426 -0.27 18.04 -1.19
C PHE A 426 0.80 17.81 -2.26
N ASP A 427 1.91 17.15 -1.92
CA ASP A 427 2.92 16.76 -2.91
C ASP A 427 2.34 15.75 -3.89
N VAL A 428 1.62 14.72 -3.40
CA VAL A 428 0.91 13.77 -4.25
C VAL A 428 -0.04 14.49 -5.20
N ARG A 429 -0.88 15.41 -4.69
CA ARG A 429 -1.78 16.21 -5.53
C ARG A 429 -1.02 17.02 -6.58
N ASN A 430 0.02 17.73 -6.18
CA ASN A 430 0.78 18.61 -7.07
C ASN A 430 1.52 17.81 -8.14
N ILE A 431 2.22 16.74 -7.76
CA ILE A 431 2.92 15.86 -8.70
C ILE A 431 1.93 15.26 -9.71
N MET A 432 0.81 14.71 -9.24
CA MET A 432 -0.21 14.16 -10.14
C MET A 432 -0.77 15.21 -11.11
N GLN A 433 -0.97 16.45 -10.66
CA GLN A 433 -1.43 17.55 -11.49
C GLN A 433 -0.38 17.96 -12.54
N GLU A 434 0.87 18.06 -12.14
CA GLU A 434 1.98 18.47 -13.02
C GLU A 434 2.33 17.43 -14.08
N THR A 435 2.23 16.15 -13.71
CA THR A 435 2.54 15.01 -14.60
C THR A 435 1.35 14.52 -15.42
N SER A 436 0.14 15.01 -15.14
CA SER A 436 -1.06 14.66 -15.91
C SER A 436 -0.95 15.06 -17.38
N THR A 437 -1.51 14.23 -18.26
CA THR A 437 -1.61 14.54 -19.68
C THR A 437 -2.73 15.56 -19.89
N TYR A 438 -2.35 16.81 -20.16
CA TYR A 438 -3.30 17.91 -20.32
C TYR A 438 -4.28 17.65 -21.46
N ARG A 439 -5.57 17.92 -21.22
CA ARG A 439 -6.67 17.85 -22.19
C ARG A 439 -7.32 19.21 -22.31
N GLN A 440 -7.36 19.75 -23.52
CA GLN A 440 -7.77 21.12 -23.81
C GLN A 440 -9.25 21.25 -24.18
N CYS A 441 -9.83 20.23 -24.82
CA CYS A 441 -11.14 20.29 -25.41
C CYS A 441 -12.15 19.39 -24.74
N HIS A 442 -13.37 19.90 -24.70
CA HIS A 442 -14.51 19.07 -24.40
C HIS A 442 -14.90 18.26 -25.65
N TYR A 443 -14.87 16.96 -25.55
CA TYR A 443 -15.20 16.01 -26.59
C TYR A 443 -16.60 16.27 -27.22
N MET A 444 -17.57 16.67 -26.42
CA MET A 444 -18.96 16.96 -26.86
C MET A 444 -19.09 18.21 -27.75
N LEU A 445 -18.08 19.05 -27.78
CA LEU A 445 -18.01 20.23 -28.66
C LEU A 445 -17.08 19.97 -29.88
N ALA A 446 -17.05 18.74 -30.36
CA ALA A 446 -16.14 18.25 -31.41
C ALA A 446 -16.17 19.02 -32.73
N ASN A 447 -17.11 19.95 -32.88
CA ASN A 447 -17.16 20.86 -34.06
C ASN A 447 -16.43 22.19 -33.83
N GLU A 448 -15.93 22.46 -32.64
CA GLU A 448 -15.10 23.63 -32.37
C GLU A 448 -13.64 23.16 -32.24
N PRO A 449 -12.73 23.63 -33.11
CA PRO A 449 -11.33 23.29 -32.99
C PRO A 449 -10.80 23.82 -31.65
N CYS A 450 -10.11 22.97 -30.90
CA CYS A 450 -9.33 23.42 -29.78
C CYS A 450 -8.27 24.39 -30.28
N ALA A 451 -8.37 25.65 -29.93
CA ALA A 451 -7.33 26.59 -30.22
C ALA A 451 -6.11 26.27 -29.35
N GLU A 452 -5.00 25.81 -29.95
CA GLU A 452 -3.74 25.55 -29.23
C GLU A 452 -3.25 26.77 -28.44
N ASP A 453 -3.68 27.97 -28.86
CA ASP A 453 -3.35 29.25 -28.24
C ASP A 453 -4.09 29.51 -26.89
N LEU A 454 -5.03 28.66 -26.52
CA LEU A 454 -5.85 28.82 -25.29
C LEU A 454 -5.41 27.93 -24.13
N ILE A 455 -4.22 27.34 -24.18
CA ILE A 455 -3.67 26.61 -23.03
C ILE A 455 -3.54 27.58 -21.84
N PRO A 456 -4.29 27.39 -20.76
CA PRO A 456 -4.16 28.23 -19.58
C PRO A 456 -2.73 28.18 -19.04
N LYS A 457 -2.25 29.28 -18.49
CA LYS A 457 -0.89 29.32 -17.91
C LYS A 457 -0.65 28.27 -16.86
N ASN A 458 -1.70 27.91 -16.12
CA ASN A 458 -1.69 26.87 -15.08
C ASN A 458 -2.09 25.48 -15.60
N ARG A 459 -2.28 25.30 -16.91
CA ARG A 459 -2.61 24.02 -17.55
C ARG A 459 -3.77 23.30 -16.87
N GLN A 460 -4.86 24.00 -16.55
CA GLN A 460 -6.06 23.41 -15.94
C GLN A 460 -7.35 24.01 -16.52
N ASN A 461 -8.43 23.22 -16.48
CA ASN A 461 -9.76 23.67 -16.90
C ASN A 461 -10.86 22.96 -16.08
N ASN A 462 -12.09 23.47 -16.19
CA ASN A 462 -13.22 22.96 -15.41
C ASN A 462 -13.76 21.58 -15.85
N VAL A 463 -13.25 21.00 -16.93
CA VAL A 463 -13.71 19.71 -17.47
C VAL A 463 -12.80 18.58 -17.02
N TYR A 464 -11.50 18.72 -17.25
CA TYR A 464 -10.49 17.70 -17.00
C TYR A 464 -9.58 18.03 -15.81
N GLY A 465 -9.71 19.21 -15.21
CA GLY A 465 -8.70 19.72 -14.29
C GLY A 465 -7.37 19.94 -15.01
N HIS A 466 -6.30 19.38 -14.47
CA HIS A 466 -4.97 19.37 -15.07
C HIS A 466 -4.83 18.36 -16.21
N GLY A 467 -5.78 17.45 -16.37
CA GLY A 467 -5.81 16.45 -17.43
C GLY A 467 -6.06 15.04 -16.91
N HIS A 468 -5.78 14.04 -17.76
CA HIS A 468 -5.86 12.66 -17.33
C HIS A 468 -4.59 12.23 -16.60
N VAL A 469 -4.75 11.47 -15.53
CA VAL A 469 -3.65 10.95 -14.72
C VAL A 469 -2.72 10.09 -15.58
N ASN A 470 -1.42 10.28 -15.41
CA ASN A 470 -0.38 9.45 -16.01
C ASN A 470 0.47 8.87 -14.87
N ALA A 471 0.33 7.58 -14.60
CA ALA A 471 0.91 6.95 -13.42
C ALA A 471 2.44 6.87 -13.50
N GLN A 472 3.00 6.51 -14.66
CA GLN A 472 4.45 6.34 -14.80
C GLN A 472 5.22 7.64 -14.44
N PRO A 473 5.01 8.79 -15.09
CA PRO A 473 5.72 10.01 -14.72
C PRO A 473 5.36 10.51 -13.30
N ALA A 474 4.15 10.24 -12.80
CA ALA A 474 3.79 10.62 -11.43
C ALA A 474 4.60 9.83 -10.39
N VAL A 475 4.76 8.53 -10.59
CA VAL A 475 5.54 7.67 -9.69
C VAL A 475 7.05 7.92 -9.84
N GLU A 476 7.54 8.15 -11.06
CA GLU A 476 8.93 8.53 -11.31
C GLU A 476 9.30 9.85 -10.63
N GLU A 477 8.44 10.87 -10.75
CA GLU A 477 8.63 12.16 -10.08
C GLU A 477 8.56 11.99 -8.55
N ALA A 478 7.59 11.20 -8.06
CA ALA A 478 7.47 10.89 -6.65
C ALA A 478 8.73 10.22 -6.07
N ALA A 479 9.30 9.24 -6.79
CA ALA A 479 10.51 8.53 -6.36
C ALA A 479 11.74 9.45 -6.32
N ASN A 480 11.80 10.45 -7.22
CA ASN A 480 12.88 11.42 -7.31
C ASN A 480 12.58 12.72 -6.55
N TYR A 481 11.36 12.85 -6.03
CA TYR A 481 10.93 14.05 -5.34
C TYR A 481 11.72 14.20 -4.04
N HIS A 482 12.59 15.16 -4.07
CA HIS A 482 13.28 15.66 -2.90
C HIS A 482 12.74 17.04 -2.64
N TYR A 483 12.50 17.36 -1.39
CA TYR A 483 12.17 18.72 -1.00
C TYR A 483 13.35 19.65 -1.34
N GLU A 484 13.51 19.98 -2.63
CA GLU A 484 14.37 21.08 -3.04
C GLU A 484 13.68 22.38 -2.62
N LEU A 485 13.86 22.71 -1.38
CA LEU A 485 13.58 24.05 -0.90
C LEU A 485 14.53 24.99 -1.65
N SER A 486 13.98 25.81 -2.50
CA SER A 486 14.72 26.78 -3.31
C SER A 486 15.41 27.86 -2.48
N LEU A 487 15.50 27.72 -1.20
CA LEU A 487 16.32 28.40 -0.19
C LEU A 487 16.03 27.73 1.14
N ALA A 488 16.41 26.46 1.27
CA ALA A 488 16.68 25.83 2.57
C ALA A 488 15.81 26.29 3.77
N LEU A 489 14.51 26.52 3.55
CA LEU A 489 13.55 26.64 4.63
C LEU A 489 13.08 25.22 4.95
N ASN A 490 13.75 24.56 5.85
CA ASN A 490 13.40 23.22 6.27
C ASN A 490 13.03 23.20 7.75
N VAL A 491 12.04 22.40 8.08
CA VAL A 491 11.68 22.05 9.45
C VAL A 491 11.60 20.54 9.56
N THR A 492 12.39 19.98 10.45
CA THR A 492 12.41 18.54 10.68
C THR A 492 12.11 18.23 12.12
N LEU A 493 11.45 17.10 12.38
CA LEU A 493 11.21 16.64 13.74
C LEU A 493 12.54 16.27 14.41
N ALA A 494 12.79 16.83 15.58
CA ALA A 494 13.94 16.49 16.43
C ALA A 494 13.56 15.49 17.54
N SER A 495 12.29 15.44 17.94
CA SER A 495 11.77 14.43 18.88
C SER A 495 11.76 13.05 18.24
N GLU A 496 11.97 12.01 19.06
CA GLU A 496 11.93 10.64 18.59
C GLU A 496 10.47 10.15 18.47
N TYR A 497 10.16 9.46 17.38
CA TYR A 497 8.92 8.72 17.25
C TYR A 497 8.94 7.44 18.08
N GLY A 498 7.80 7.10 18.70
CA GLY A 498 7.55 5.76 19.21
C GLY A 498 7.44 4.72 18.08
N LEU A 499 7.27 3.45 18.44
CA LEU A 499 7.15 2.35 17.48
C LEU A 499 5.92 2.46 16.56
N ASP A 500 4.93 3.23 16.97
CA ASP A 500 3.68 3.51 16.24
C ASP A 500 3.72 4.83 15.46
N ASN A 501 4.89 5.38 15.22
CA ASN A 501 5.12 6.66 14.54
C ASN A 501 4.43 7.87 15.20
N ARG A 502 4.29 7.86 16.53
CA ARG A 502 3.81 8.99 17.32
C ARG A 502 4.88 9.48 18.27
N VAL A 503 4.86 10.79 18.55
CA VAL A 503 5.66 11.37 19.63
C VAL A 503 4.82 11.34 20.92
N TYR A 504 5.31 10.67 21.94
CA TYR A 504 4.63 10.58 23.23
C TYR A 504 5.02 11.75 24.13
N ILE A 505 4.04 12.45 24.69
CA ILE A 505 4.23 13.68 25.43
C ILE A 505 3.56 13.58 26.80
N ASN A 506 4.34 13.77 27.86
CA ASN A 506 3.83 13.92 29.23
C ASN A 506 3.69 15.40 29.58
N GLN A 507 3.06 15.67 30.72
CA GLN A 507 3.02 17.01 31.26
C GLN A 507 4.45 17.51 31.53
N GLY A 508 4.78 18.66 30.93
CA GLY A 508 6.10 19.28 31.02
C GLY A 508 7.06 18.92 29.86
N ASP A 509 6.66 17.99 28.99
CA ASP A 509 7.43 17.66 27.78
C ASP A 509 7.11 18.62 26.63
N SER A 510 7.89 18.54 25.56
CA SER A 510 7.70 19.29 24.32
C SER A 510 8.00 18.43 23.11
N VAL A 511 7.43 18.82 21.99
CA VAL A 511 7.84 18.31 20.66
C VAL A 511 8.87 19.28 20.11
N SER A 512 10.08 18.79 19.85
CA SER A 512 11.20 19.60 19.39
C SER A 512 11.42 19.45 17.88
N PHE A 513 11.80 20.54 17.25
CA PHE A 513 12.04 20.63 15.81
C PHE A 513 13.36 21.31 15.51
N ASN A 514 14.04 20.84 14.46
CA ASN A 514 15.22 21.51 13.91
C ASN A 514 14.80 22.39 12.73
N LEU A 515 15.50 23.51 12.57
CA LEU A 515 15.30 24.49 11.53
C LEU A 515 16.53 24.60 10.64
N GLU A 516 16.31 24.69 9.34
CA GLU A 516 17.34 25.02 8.37
C GLU A 516 16.89 26.21 7.52
N GLY A 517 17.85 27.07 7.16
CA GLY A 517 17.62 28.25 6.32
C GLY A 517 17.35 29.54 7.12
N GLY A 518 17.05 30.60 6.38
CA GLY A 518 16.81 31.94 6.97
C GLY A 518 15.38 32.08 7.50
N VAL A 519 14.95 31.21 8.40
CA VAL A 519 13.59 31.22 8.98
C VAL A 519 13.35 32.54 9.71
N GLN A 520 12.26 33.24 9.37
CA GLN A 520 11.81 34.46 10.00
C GLN A 520 10.66 34.26 10.96
N ARG A 521 9.80 33.27 10.69
CA ARG A 521 8.67 32.93 11.53
C ARG A 521 8.45 31.43 11.50
N VAL A 522 8.04 30.85 12.61
CA VAL A 522 7.52 29.50 12.72
C VAL A 522 6.03 29.60 12.95
N GLN A 523 5.27 28.88 12.16
CA GLN A 523 3.83 28.76 12.34
C GLN A 523 3.46 27.31 12.61
N TRP A 524 2.53 27.15 13.51
CA TRP A 524 2.01 25.84 13.86
C TRP A 524 0.50 25.88 14.05
N ARG A 525 -0.15 24.73 13.99
CA ARG A 525 -1.55 24.54 14.34
C ARG A 525 -1.80 23.08 14.69
N THR A 526 -2.88 22.81 15.39
CA THR A 526 -3.42 21.47 15.49
C THR A 526 -4.28 21.16 14.26
N TRP A 527 -4.62 19.92 14.05
CA TRP A 527 -5.55 19.58 12.96
C TRP A 527 -7.01 19.96 13.29
N ASP A 528 -7.29 20.44 14.49
CA ASP A 528 -8.60 20.98 14.89
C ASP A 528 -9.03 22.09 13.92
N MET A 529 -10.17 21.90 13.27
CA MET A 529 -10.72 22.79 12.25
C MET A 529 -10.93 24.24 12.69
N ARG A 530 -10.91 24.51 13.99
CA ARG A 530 -11.04 25.89 14.51
C ARG A 530 -9.72 26.63 14.57
N ASP A 531 -8.60 25.89 14.48
CA ASP A 531 -7.29 26.50 14.58
C ASP A 531 -6.90 27.17 13.26
N ASN A 532 -6.50 28.42 13.35
CA ASN A 532 -5.77 29.09 12.29
C ASN A 532 -4.27 28.92 12.53
N TRP A 533 -3.46 29.11 11.50
CA TRP A 533 -2.02 29.18 11.66
C TRP A 533 -1.65 30.24 12.68
N MET A 534 -0.86 29.87 13.67
CA MET A 534 -0.40 30.73 14.76
C MET A 534 1.11 30.87 14.69
N ASP A 535 1.57 32.09 14.84
CA ASP A 535 3.00 32.33 15.01
C ASP A 535 3.45 31.79 16.38
N LEU A 536 4.59 31.11 16.41
CA LEU A 536 5.19 30.63 17.65
C LEU A 536 5.82 31.82 18.37
N ALA A 537 5.27 32.19 19.52
CA ALA A 537 5.63 33.43 20.23
C ALA A 537 7.07 33.45 20.76
N ASP A 538 7.61 32.29 21.10
CA ASP A 538 8.95 32.15 21.70
C ASP A 538 10.05 31.92 20.66
N PHE A 539 9.73 31.96 19.35
CA PHE A 539 10.70 31.84 18.28
C PHE A 539 11.40 33.19 18.02
N SER A 540 12.71 33.16 17.92
CA SER A 540 13.55 34.29 17.53
C SER A 540 14.29 33.99 16.22
N VAL A 541 14.42 35.01 15.35
CA VAL A 541 15.16 34.86 14.09
C VAL A 541 16.62 34.50 14.38
N GLY A 542 17.04 33.38 13.85
CA GLY A 542 18.38 32.84 14.09
C GLY A 542 18.41 31.62 15.02
N ASP A 543 17.26 31.24 15.60
CA ASP A 543 17.15 29.98 16.33
C ASP A 543 17.27 28.80 15.35
N GLU A 544 18.06 27.81 15.74
CA GLU A 544 18.24 26.55 14.98
C GLU A 544 17.24 25.46 15.39
N THR A 545 16.52 25.69 16.49
CA THR A 545 15.53 24.76 17.03
C THR A 545 14.36 25.53 17.62
N PHE A 546 13.20 24.89 17.68
CA PHE A 546 12.06 25.37 18.46
C PHE A 546 11.29 24.21 19.08
N GLU A 547 10.41 24.53 20.02
CA GLU A 547 9.61 23.55 20.74
C GLU A 547 8.14 23.95 20.76
N VAL A 548 7.27 22.95 20.56
CA VAL A 548 5.85 23.06 20.87
C VAL A 548 5.62 22.36 22.20
N THR A 549 5.39 23.11 23.25
CA THR A 549 5.27 22.57 24.61
C THR A 549 3.92 21.93 24.86
N HIS A 550 3.86 20.98 25.79
CA HIS A 550 2.60 20.40 26.26
C HIS A 550 1.57 21.47 26.66
N GLY A 551 1.99 22.55 27.30
CA GLY A 551 1.09 23.65 27.67
C GLY A 551 0.45 24.34 26.45
N LEU A 552 1.23 24.63 25.41
CA LEU A 552 0.71 25.18 24.14
C LEU A 552 -0.28 24.23 23.46
N LEU A 553 0.03 22.92 23.49
CA LEU A 553 -0.85 21.89 22.92
C LEU A 553 -2.17 21.80 23.65
N VAL A 554 -2.13 21.73 24.98
CA VAL A 554 -3.32 21.66 25.83
C VAL A 554 -4.24 22.86 25.64
N ASP A 555 -3.68 24.04 25.48
CA ASP A 555 -4.45 25.27 25.26
C ASP A 555 -5.20 25.29 23.90
N ARG A 556 -4.81 24.45 22.96
CA ARG A 556 -5.30 24.46 21.58
C ARG A 556 -6.00 23.20 21.12
N LEU A 557 -5.72 22.06 21.76
CA LEU A 557 -6.33 20.81 21.38
C LEU A 557 -7.81 20.77 21.77
N ARG A 558 -8.61 20.16 20.93
CA ARG A 558 -9.94 19.73 21.32
C ARG A 558 -9.81 18.64 22.36
N PHE A 559 -10.60 18.78 23.41
CA PHE A 559 -10.73 17.75 24.42
C PHE A 559 -11.38 16.51 23.81
N LEU A 560 -10.77 15.38 24.06
CA LEU A 560 -11.38 14.09 23.78
C LEU A 560 -12.67 13.91 24.64
N PRO A 561 -13.55 12.97 24.25
CA PRO A 561 -14.72 12.66 25.06
C PRO A 561 -14.31 12.46 26.52
N ASN A 562 -14.97 13.11 27.44
CA ASN A 562 -14.69 13.17 28.89
C ASN A 562 -13.79 14.32 29.39
N ASN A 563 -13.54 15.36 28.59
CA ASN A 563 -12.71 16.51 28.96
C ASN A 563 -11.28 16.15 29.41
N THR A 564 -10.71 15.11 28.85
CA THR A 564 -9.31 14.73 29.09
C THR A 564 -8.48 15.20 27.88
N VAL A 565 -7.32 15.78 28.13
CA VAL A 565 -6.35 16.17 27.09
C VAL A 565 -5.46 14.97 26.71
N GLU A 566 -5.90 13.78 27.01
CA GLU A 566 -5.19 12.53 26.76
C GLU A 566 -5.62 11.96 25.41
N GLY A 567 -4.67 11.52 24.59
CA GLY A 567 -4.93 10.78 23.36
C GLY A 567 -4.17 11.30 22.15
N ASP A 568 -4.57 10.80 20.99
CA ASP A 568 -3.91 11.01 19.71
C ASP A 568 -4.31 12.34 19.07
N GLN A 569 -3.32 13.08 18.62
CA GLN A 569 -3.48 14.35 17.94
C GLN A 569 -2.45 14.51 16.82
N VAL A 570 -2.66 15.49 15.96
CA VAL A 570 -1.69 15.88 14.94
C VAL A 570 -1.38 17.36 15.08
N ILE A 571 -0.12 17.68 15.05
CA ILE A 571 0.34 19.06 14.88
C ILE A 571 0.90 19.26 13.48
N LEU A 572 0.60 20.39 12.91
CA LEU A 572 1.13 20.86 11.63
C LEU A 572 2.07 22.01 11.91
N VAL A 573 3.23 21.99 11.31
CA VAL A 573 4.25 23.02 11.45
C VAL A 573 4.70 23.47 10.07
N ARG A 574 4.91 24.78 9.89
CA ARG A 574 5.57 25.37 8.73
C ARG A 574 6.47 26.52 9.15
N VAL A 575 7.46 26.81 8.35
CA VAL A 575 8.38 27.92 8.55
C VAL A 575 8.28 28.92 7.41
N ILE A 576 8.50 30.19 7.69
CA ILE A 576 8.29 31.29 6.75
C ILE A 576 9.52 32.16 6.70
N ALA A 577 9.93 32.58 5.49
CA ALA A 577 10.91 33.64 5.24
C ALA A 577 10.39 34.54 4.10
N GLY A 578 10.13 35.79 4.41
CA GLY A 578 9.50 36.71 3.47
C GLY A 578 8.09 36.28 3.11
N ASP A 579 7.84 36.14 1.82
CA ASP A 579 6.57 35.64 1.26
C ASP A 579 6.58 34.13 0.99
N GLU A 580 7.69 33.44 1.29
CA GLU A 580 7.84 31.99 1.07
C GLU A 580 7.52 31.21 2.36
N ALA A 581 6.81 30.12 2.24
CA ALA A 581 6.56 29.18 3.31
C ALA A 581 7.10 27.80 2.94
N SER A 582 7.62 27.06 3.92
CA SER A 582 7.95 25.66 3.74
C SER A 582 6.68 24.84 3.51
N THR A 583 6.85 23.60 3.05
CA THR A 583 5.79 22.61 3.13
C THR A 583 5.37 22.36 4.58
N ASN A 584 4.16 21.85 4.79
CA ASN A 584 3.67 21.56 6.12
C ASN A 584 4.27 20.24 6.61
N LEU A 585 4.95 20.26 7.75
CA LEU A 585 5.35 19.05 8.46
C LEU A 585 4.19 18.62 9.38
N ALA A 586 3.64 17.44 9.15
CA ALA A 586 2.62 16.84 10.00
C ALA A 586 3.26 15.87 10.99
N VAL A 587 3.00 16.03 12.28
CA VAL A 587 3.55 15.17 13.34
C VAL A 587 2.42 14.59 14.16
N GLY A 588 2.30 13.26 14.16
CA GLY A 588 1.41 12.53 15.07
C GLY A 588 1.95 12.57 16.50
N ILE A 589 1.11 12.94 17.44
CA ILE A 589 1.46 12.98 18.86
C ILE A 589 0.45 12.17 19.68
N HIS A 590 0.92 11.60 20.78
CA HIS A 590 0.06 11.00 21.80
C HIS A 590 0.30 11.69 23.13
N ILE A 591 -0.72 12.37 23.62
CA ILE A 591 -0.66 13.07 24.90
C ILE A 591 -1.06 12.11 25.99
N MET A 592 -0.14 11.88 26.93
CA MET A 592 -0.34 11.00 28.07
C MET A 592 -1.12 11.73 29.18
N GLY A 593 -2.00 11.01 29.86
CA GLY A 593 -2.67 11.51 31.07
C GLY A 593 -1.69 11.81 32.22
N GLU A 594 -2.13 12.61 33.19
CA GLU A 594 -1.28 13.21 34.24
C GLU A 594 -0.46 12.20 35.07
N ASP A 595 -0.81 10.90 35.05
CA ASP A 595 -0.18 9.88 35.90
C ASP A 595 0.53 8.76 35.10
N LYS A 596 0.68 8.88 33.78
CA LYS A 596 1.27 7.83 32.94
C LYS A 596 2.72 8.16 32.60
N ILE A 597 3.63 7.31 33.06
CA ILE A 597 5.02 7.34 32.62
C ILE A 597 5.09 6.64 31.27
N VAL A 598 5.49 7.35 30.22
CA VAL A 598 5.87 6.72 28.93
C VAL A 598 7.05 5.82 29.22
N GLN A 599 6.83 4.51 29.25
CA GLN A 599 7.94 3.60 29.05
C GLN A 599 8.31 3.72 27.57
N SER A 600 9.42 4.39 27.30
CA SER A 600 9.96 4.41 25.95
C SER A 600 10.12 2.96 25.49
N ASP A 601 9.45 2.56 24.41
CA ASP A 601 9.49 1.21 23.87
C ASP A 601 10.89 0.79 23.35
N SER A 602 11.87 1.71 23.38
CA SER A 602 13.29 1.35 23.31
C SER A 602 13.68 0.31 24.40
N GLY A 603 12.93 0.26 25.52
CA GLY A 603 13.08 -0.78 26.55
C GLY A 603 12.42 -2.12 26.20
N SER A 604 11.30 -2.16 25.48
CA SER A 604 10.61 -3.42 25.17
C SER A 604 11.32 -4.21 24.08
N SER A 605 11.89 -3.55 23.09
CA SER A 605 12.73 -4.20 22.07
C SER A 605 14.02 -4.74 22.69
N ILE A 606 14.65 -3.99 23.58
CA ILE A 606 15.84 -4.44 24.31
C ILE A 606 15.46 -5.56 25.29
N MET A 607 14.33 -5.46 25.97
CA MET A 607 13.84 -6.50 26.87
C MET A 607 13.46 -7.78 26.11
N GLY A 608 12.83 -7.68 24.95
CA GLY A 608 12.56 -8.81 24.05
C GLY A 608 13.86 -9.49 23.57
N VAL A 609 14.86 -8.70 23.21
CA VAL A 609 16.20 -9.21 22.85
C VAL A 609 16.89 -9.83 24.07
N ILE A 610 16.83 -9.22 25.25
CA ILE A 610 17.40 -9.76 26.49
C ILE A 610 16.71 -11.06 26.89
N VAL A 611 15.37 -11.12 26.82
CA VAL A 611 14.59 -12.35 27.11
C VAL A 611 14.90 -13.42 26.08
N GLY A 612 15.03 -13.08 24.79
CA GLY A 612 15.44 -13.99 23.74
C GLY A 612 16.86 -14.54 23.95
N ILE A 613 17.81 -13.70 24.33
CA ILE A 613 19.20 -14.10 24.67
C ILE A 613 19.22 -14.97 25.93
N LEU A 614 18.44 -14.62 26.97
CA LEU A 614 18.32 -15.43 28.19
C LEU A 614 17.69 -16.80 27.88
N ALA A 615 16.66 -16.86 27.05
CA ALA A 615 16.03 -18.12 26.65
C ALA A 615 17.02 -19.00 25.83
N LEU A 616 17.81 -18.39 24.94
CA LEU A 616 18.86 -19.08 24.19
C LEU A 616 19.96 -19.59 25.10
N LEU A 617 20.40 -18.82 26.10
CA LEU A 617 21.39 -19.22 27.08
C LEU A 617 20.89 -20.37 27.97
N VAL A 618 19.62 -20.35 28.38
CA VAL A 618 18.98 -21.46 29.11
C VAL A 618 18.91 -22.72 28.23
N LEU A 619 18.57 -22.58 26.95
CA LEU A 619 18.53 -23.70 26.02
C LEU A 619 19.94 -24.32 25.82
N VAL A 620 20.96 -23.49 25.63
CA VAL A 620 22.37 -23.94 25.54
C VAL A 620 22.81 -24.61 26.84
N LEU A 621 22.42 -24.08 27.99
CA LEU A 621 22.72 -24.69 29.29
C LEU A 621 22.05 -26.06 29.44
N LEU A 622 20.78 -26.20 29.02
CA LEU A 622 20.06 -27.47 29.05
C LEU A 622 20.71 -28.48 28.11
N VAL A 623 21.07 -28.08 26.89
CA VAL A 623 21.76 -28.96 25.94
C VAL A 623 23.12 -29.40 26.48
N THR A 624 23.88 -28.50 27.11
CA THR A 624 25.18 -28.85 27.72
C THR A 624 25.04 -29.75 28.94
N LEU A 625 23.98 -29.57 29.76
CA LEU A 625 23.65 -30.46 30.86
C LEU A 625 23.24 -31.86 30.38
N VAL A 626 22.44 -31.95 29.32
CA VAL A 626 22.09 -33.25 28.70
C VAL A 626 23.33 -33.92 28.14
N PHE A 627 24.21 -33.19 27.45
CA PHE A 627 25.48 -33.75 26.92
C PHE A 627 26.44 -34.16 28.03
N ALA A 628 26.53 -33.39 29.12
CA ALA A 628 27.30 -33.76 30.30
C ALA A 628 26.70 -34.98 31.01
N GLY A 629 25.39 -35.08 31.07
CA GLY A 629 24.66 -36.26 31.61
C GLY A 629 24.91 -37.52 30.76
N MET A 630 24.92 -37.37 29.42
CA MET A 630 25.25 -38.47 28.49
C MET A 630 26.71 -38.91 28.63
N GLN A 631 27.64 -37.97 28.78
CA GLN A 631 29.08 -38.28 29.00
C GLN A 631 29.34 -38.90 30.37
N LEU A 632 28.59 -38.53 31.41
CA LEU A 632 28.66 -39.15 32.74
C LEU A 632 28.06 -40.57 32.73
N ARG A 633 27.02 -40.80 31.90
CA ARG A 633 26.45 -42.14 31.68
C ARG A 633 27.45 -43.06 30.92
N GLU A 634 28.11 -42.55 29.90
CA GLU A 634 29.16 -43.31 29.16
C GLU A 634 30.40 -43.61 30.05
N ARG A 635 30.64 -42.88 31.13
CA ARG A 635 31.74 -43.09 32.07
C ARG A 635 31.32 -43.93 33.28
N GLY A 636 30.15 -44.55 33.29
CA GLY A 636 29.73 -45.50 34.32
C GLY A 636 29.37 -44.87 35.68
N PHE A 637 29.05 -43.59 35.72
CA PHE A 637 28.71 -42.92 36.99
C PHE A 637 27.29 -43.17 37.50
N PHE A 638 26.47 -43.93 36.73
CA PHE A 638 25.07 -44.27 37.06
C PHE A 638 24.75 -45.75 36.90
N ASP A 639 25.77 -46.62 36.88
CA ASP A 639 25.54 -48.06 37.00
C ASP A 639 25.74 -48.46 38.48
N SER A 640 24.67 -48.50 39.19
CA SER A 640 24.50 -49.33 40.40
C SER A 640 23.13 -49.95 40.26
N ASP A 641 23.12 -51.15 39.65
CA ASP A 641 22.00 -52.08 39.80
C ASP A 641 21.94 -52.49 41.29
N GLU A 642 20.89 -52.09 41.95
CA GLU A 642 20.33 -52.86 43.06
C GLU A 642 18.84 -53.06 42.80
N VAL A 643 18.61 -54.30 42.42
CA VAL A 643 17.29 -54.94 42.39
C VAL A 643 16.72 -54.98 43.78
N MET A 644 15.57 -54.47 43.98
CA MET A 644 14.64 -54.96 45.03
C MET A 644 13.26 -55.11 44.38
N GLU A 645 12.89 -56.34 44.27
CA GLU A 645 11.52 -56.85 44.06
C GLU A 645 10.63 -56.55 45.27
N ASP A 646 9.32 -56.59 44.96
CA ASP A 646 8.16 -56.81 45.82
C ASP A 646 7.65 -55.59 46.60
N ASP A 647 6.43 -55.15 46.40
CA ASP A 647 5.15 -55.81 46.59
C ASP A 647 3.99 -54.94 46.04
N ALA A 648 3.10 -55.63 45.41
CA ALA A 648 1.75 -55.16 45.10
C ALA A 648 0.96 -54.98 46.39
N ASP A 649 0.24 -53.89 46.49
CA ASP A 649 -1.18 -53.97 46.95
C ASP A 649 -1.93 -52.66 46.71
N SER A 650 -2.89 -52.82 45.87
CA SER A 650 -4.22 -52.21 45.82
C SER A 650 -4.64 -51.26 46.94
N ILE A 651 -5.18 -50.09 46.56
CA ILE A 651 -6.39 -49.49 47.15
C ILE A 651 -7.09 -48.59 46.10
N PRO A 652 -8.42 -48.50 46.13
CA PRO A 652 -9.23 -48.32 44.93
C PRO A 652 -9.77 -46.90 44.69
N LEU A 653 -10.17 -46.69 43.47
CA LEU A 653 -11.12 -45.68 43.01
C LEU A 653 -12.47 -45.79 43.74
N ASN A 654 -12.94 -44.71 44.31
CA ASN A 654 -14.36 -44.39 44.47
C ASN A 654 -14.50 -42.88 44.29
N GLY A 655 -15.05 -42.47 43.33
CA GLY A 655 -16.31 -42.23 42.73
C GLY A 655 -17.37 -41.65 43.64
N VAL A 656 -17.70 -40.36 43.50
CA VAL A 656 -19.05 -39.88 43.83
C VAL A 656 -19.45 -38.87 42.76
N LEU A 657 -20.33 -39.32 41.91
CA LEU A 657 -21.32 -38.51 41.22
C LEU A 657 -22.41 -38.14 42.23
N VAL A 658 -22.82 -36.89 42.26
CA VAL A 658 -24.15 -36.50 42.74
C VAL A 658 -24.77 -35.56 41.73
N SER A 659 -25.77 -36.11 41.07
CA SER A 659 -26.85 -35.46 40.35
C SER A 659 -27.91 -34.90 41.33
N GLY A 660 -28.63 -33.88 40.86
CA GLY A 660 -29.89 -33.40 41.43
C GLY A 660 -30.19 -32.06 40.75
N GLU A 661 -30.99 -31.91 39.64
CA GLU A 661 -32.47 -31.90 39.58
C GLU A 661 -33.08 -31.01 40.67
N ASP A 662 -33.73 -29.99 40.31
CA ASP A 662 -34.97 -29.59 39.72
C ASP A 662 -35.58 -28.33 40.37
N GLU A 663 -36.41 -27.65 39.58
CA GLU A 663 -37.60 -26.84 39.95
C GLU A 663 -37.36 -25.43 40.53
N ASP A 664 -37.88 -24.35 40.04
CA ASP A 664 -39.20 -23.99 39.52
C ASP A 664 -39.18 -22.52 39.03
N ALA A 665 -39.86 -22.23 37.96
CA ALA A 665 -40.36 -20.90 37.67
C ALA A 665 -41.59 -20.60 38.56
N PRO A 666 -42.00 -19.36 38.75
CA PRO A 666 -43.03 -18.81 37.91
C PRO A 666 -43.04 -17.30 37.61
N ASP A 667 -43.58 -17.00 36.46
CA ASP A 667 -44.43 -15.91 36.01
C ASP A 667 -44.60 -14.62 36.83
N GLY A 668 -44.65 -13.51 36.07
CA GLY A 668 -45.62 -12.48 36.30
C GLY A 668 -45.08 -11.04 36.40
N ASP A 669 -45.27 -10.33 35.40
CA ASP A 669 -45.86 -9.04 34.99
C ASP A 669 -44.98 -8.23 34.02
#